data_5fdb53a83c0a14959a02160de20b1291
#
_entry.id   5fdb53a83c0a14959a02160de20b1291
#
_cell.length_a   1.000
_cell.length_b   1.000
_cell.length_c   1.000
_cell.angle_alpha   90.00
_cell.angle_beta   90.00
_cell.angle_gamma   90.00
#
_symmetry.space_group_name_H-M   'P 1'
#
loop_
_entity.id
_entity.type
_entity.pdbx_description
1 polymer ?
#
loop_
_entity_poly.entity_id
_entity_poly.type
_entity_poly.pdbx_seq_one_letter_code
_entity_poly.pdbx_strand_id
1 'polypeptide(L)'
;MTGGGLCALDYNNDGWLDLFVVNSYSQADVGRWRTHGGLPRTALFRNKRGRFTNVSRRSRAGLAVRGEGCVAADFNDDGYTDLYVTTAGYDKLLWNNGNGTFTEGARAAGIRAYGWHAGAAVGDVNGDGRPDLFVAGYTDVNVPVPGSAAGFPNNDAGVRDLLYLNEGRDKHGRSKFREVGLQAGLEAARFDHSLGAVFSDFDGDGRLDLYVANDGDPNRLYENVAWPGGAKADAARLGFRFEERAASAGVADPNAGMGVAAADYSGDGLTDLFVSNSRGQGHAVYLGRPPASGGPSFVDDRADLAAAFGHTFTGWGAAWVDLDLDTDLDLVLANGAIPVTNLKRNAEPIQVLENETAQGMQGQFVDGSGLVGVGGLPRAVGRGLVVGDFGNDGRPDIAVNTVGGRLQLLQSTGAQGHWLEVRLARFSPGAVVTAVLPGGRRLVREEQAGSSYLSSQDPRLLFGLGEATSVADLVVRYPGGTETHLADVAADRIITVRAPRTVRPKRTVRPTSYLIPGCTRADLHGDSVARVWDEAMLDAIRRDFPAPTTHARNLFHVSAAMWDAWAAYDHTADGYFVTEKHHAADVLAAREAAISFAAYRVLLWRYGYAANVRAAFDELARTMRSLCYRIDFVSTKGDSPAAVGNRIAAAVIRYGEHDGALEARHYADESYVPVNAPLVVAQSGTAMHDPTLWQPLALDETEAQNGLKVPAKVQTFIGAEWGHVRGFALPRSKKGLPIDPGTPPIGTPADAAYKQAAVDVIRKSAQLDPAQRETLDIAPDAVGNNALGTNDGHGYAVNPVTGKPYAPEHVLQADFDRVLAEFWADGPNSETPPGHWNVIANQVSDSPQMARRIGAGAGNRLRWDVQLYFALNGALHDAAVAAWGIKRRYQ
;
A
#
# COMPACT_ATOMS: atom_id res chain seq x y z
N MET A 1 18.72 -4.56 -6.70
CA MET A 1 18.71 -4.49 -5.22
C MET A 1 18.63 -3.01 -4.84
N THR A 2 17.51 -2.62 -4.33
CA THR A 2 17.20 -1.26 -3.90
C THR A 2 17.46 -1.06 -2.42
N GLY A 3 17.19 -2.05 -1.56
CA GLY A 3 17.32 -1.97 -0.11
C GLY A 3 18.70 -1.63 0.42
N GLY A 4 18.72 -1.09 1.63
CA GLY A 4 19.96 -0.68 2.30
C GLY A 4 19.83 0.59 3.12
N GLY A 5 18.63 0.88 3.66
CA GLY A 5 18.42 2.01 4.55
C GLY A 5 19.20 1.94 5.87
N LEU A 6 19.36 3.09 6.48
CA LEU A 6 20.00 3.31 7.78
C LEU A 6 19.12 4.20 8.66
N CYS A 7 19.09 3.92 9.98
CA CYS A 7 18.48 4.84 10.95
C CYS A 7 19.47 5.16 12.06
N ALA A 8 19.69 6.45 12.30
CA ALA A 8 20.41 6.96 13.46
C ALA A 8 19.41 7.18 14.61
N LEU A 9 19.69 6.68 15.80
CA LEU A 9 18.80 6.79 16.96
C LEU A 9 19.56 6.52 18.28
N ASP A 10 19.11 7.10 19.36
CA ASP A 10 19.52 6.71 20.73
C ASP A 10 18.46 5.72 21.28
N TYR A 11 18.63 4.41 20.96
CA TYR A 11 17.58 3.42 21.29
C TYR A 11 17.48 3.10 22.79
N ASN A 12 18.48 3.41 23.57
CA ASN A 12 18.54 3.06 24.99
C ASN A 12 18.62 4.30 25.93
N ASN A 13 18.48 5.49 25.36
CA ASN A 13 18.53 6.78 26.03
C ASN A 13 19.81 6.97 26.89
N ASP A 14 20.97 6.47 26.38
CA ASP A 14 22.26 6.67 27.05
C ASP A 14 23.02 7.93 26.55
N GLY A 15 22.41 8.67 25.62
CA GLY A 15 22.94 9.91 25.08
C GLY A 15 23.93 9.71 23.93
N TRP A 16 24.16 8.48 23.48
CA TRP A 16 25.02 8.16 22.34
C TRP A 16 24.17 7.68 21.16
N LEU A 17 24.42 8.27 20.00
CA LEU A 17 23.70 7.92 18.79
C LEU A 17 24.09 6.53 18.31
N ASP A 18 23.12 5.63 18.21
CA ASP A 18 23.27 4.26 17.74
C ASP A 18 22.91 4.16 16.26
N LEU A 19 23.20 3.00 15.62
CA LEU A 19 22.87 2.75 14.21
C LEU A 19 22.05 1.49 14.04
N PHE A 20 20.90 1.63 13.40
CA PHE A 20 20.12 0.51 12.89
C PHE A 20 20.31 0.37 11.37
N VAL A 21 20.69 -0.82 10.92
CA VAL A 21 21.07 -1.13 9.53
C VAL A 21 20.08 -2.11 8.94
N VAL A 22 19.49 -1.76 7.82
CA VAL A 22 18.55 -2.62 7.11
C VAL A 22 19.32 -3.48 6.12
N ASN A 23 19.12 -4.81 6.19
CA ASN A 23 19.62 -5.79 5.26
C ASN A 23 18.49 -6.42 4.47
N SER A 24 18.80 -6.81 3.23
CA SER A 24 17.89 -7.50 2.33
C SER A 24 18.52 -8.77 1.73
N TYR A 25 17.70 -9.58 1.07
CA TYR A 25 18.15 -10.75 0.32
C TYR A 25 17.21 -11.03 -0.86
N SER A 26 17.75 -11.63 -1.92
CA SER A 26 16.93 -12.08 -3.05
C SER A 26 16.13 -13.32 -2.66
N GLN A 27 14.87 -13.38 -3.09
CA GLN A 27 14.04 -14.58 -2.91
C GLN A 27 14.67 -15.82 -3.56
N ALA A 28 15.32 -15.66 -4.71
CA ALA A 28 16.02 -16.75 -5.40
C ALA A 28 17.18 -17.34 -4.59
N ASP A 29 17.80 -16.55 -3.71
CA ASP A 29 18.95 -16.97 -2.91
C ASP A 29 18.60 -17.55 -1.54
N VAL A 30 17.32 -17.64 -1.17
CA VAL A 30 16.89 -18.13 0.16
C VAL A 30 17.45 -19.51 0.47
N GLY A 31 17.42 -20.43 -0.49
CA GLY A 31 17.98 -21.79 -0.33
C GLY A 31 19.49 -21.75 -0.03
N ARG A 32 20.23 -20.94 -0.77
CA ARG A 32 21.67 -20.73 -0.58
C ARG A 32 21.99 -20.14 0.79
N TRP A 33 21.28 -19.11 1.21
CA TRP A 33 21.48 -18.49 2.52
C TRP A 33 21.20 -19.47 3.67
N ARG A 34 20.14 -20.28 3.59
CA ARG A 34 19.81 -21.27 4.62
C ARG A 34 20.91 -22.31 4.85
N THR A 35 21.64 -22.67 3.80
CA THR A 35 22.76 -23.61 3.89
C THR A 35 24.10 -22.96 4.24
N HIS A 36 24.19 -21.60 4.19
CA HIS A 36 25.44 -20.86 4.41
C HIS A 36 25.31 -19.84 5.55
N GLY A 37 24.78 -20.20 6.69
CA GLY A 37 24.76 -19.37 7.89
C GLY A 37 23.42 -18.69 8.19
N GLY A 38 22.39 -18.92 7.38
CA GLY A 38 21.04 -18.36 7.55
C GLY A 38 20.80 -17.08 6.76
N LEU A 39 19.53 -16.61 6.78
CA LEU A 39 19.14 -15.40 6.06
C LEU A 39 19.80 -14.14 6.64
N PRO A 40 20.23 -13.19 5.80
CA PRO A 40 20.63 -11.86 6.25
C PRO A 40 19.57 -11.24 7.16
N ARG A 41 20.03 -10.50 8.16
CA ARG A 41 19.16 -9.88 9.15
C ARG A 41 19.47 -8.40 9.27
N THR A 42 18.49 -7.60 9.65
CA THR A 42 18.72 -6.23 10.13
C THR A 42 19.69 -6.25 11.31
N ALA A 43 20.44 -5.17 11.51
CA ALA A 43 21.43 -5.10 12.56
C ALA A 43 21.30 -3.79 13.35
N LEU A 44 21.35 -3.90 14.69
CA LEU A 44 21.43 -2.77 15.60
C LEU A 44 22.83 -2.74 16.21
N PHE A 45 23.53 -1.60 16.03
CA PHE A 45 24.83 -1.35 16.57
C PHE A 45 24.72 -0.31 17.68
N ARG A 46 24.96 -0.76 18.90
CA ARG A 46 25.04 0.15 20.05
C ARG A 46 26.35 0.92 20.04
N ASN A 47 26.27 2.23 20.11
CA ASN A 47 27.40 3.11 20.30
C ASN A 47 27.71 3.30 21.79
N LYS A 48 28.97 3.31 22.14
CA LYS A 48 29.46 3.71 23.44
C LYS A 48 30.77 4.48 23.25
N ARG A 49 30.68 5.80 23.25
CA ARG A 49 31.85 6.68 23.06
C ARG A 49 32.60 6.42 21.76
N GLY A 50 31.90 6.41 20.64
CA GLY A 50 32.45 6.15 19.30
C GLY A 50 32.77 4.68 19.01
N ARG A 51 32.45 3.74 19.90
CA ARG A 51 32.68 2.30 19.70
C ARG A 51 31.36 1.56 19.53
N PHE A 52 31.20 0.95 18.38
CA PHE A 52 29.98 0.23 17.99
C PHE A 52 30.07 -1.26 18.34
N THR A 53 29.02 -1.80 18.91
CA THR A 53 28.87 -3.21 19.24
C THR A 53 27.54 -3.74 18.69
N ASN A 54 27.57 -4.81 17.93
CA ASN A 54 26.35 -5.44 17.42
C ASN A 54 25.51 -6.05 18.55
N VAL A 55 24.33 -5.52 18.77
CA VAL A 55 23.38 -5.95 19.81
C VAL A 55 22.08 -6.52 19.25
N SER A 56 22.00 -6.76 17.93
CA SER A 56 20.79 -7.16 17.19
C SER A 56 20.04 -8.32 17.82
N ARG A 57 20.76 -9.36 18.25
CA ARG A 57 20.16 -10.53 18.88
C ARG A 57 19.61 -10.22 20.28
N ARG A 58 20.40 -9.50 21.08
CA ARG A 58 20.03 -9.15 22.46
C ARG A 58 18.85 -8.18 22.48
N SER A 59 18.87 -7.19 21.61
CA SER A 59 17.80 -6.20 21.49
C SER A 59 16.54 -6.74 20.79
N ARG A 60 16.60 -7.92 20.16
CA ARG A 60 15.55 -8.48 19.30
C ARG A 60 15.22 -7.64 18.06
N ALA A 61 16.10 -6.71 17.67
CA ALA A 61 15.97 -5.91 16.47
C ALA A 61 16.51 -6.60 15.20
N GLY A 62 17.14 -7.79 15.33
CA GLY A 62 17.69 -8.56 14.22
C GLY A 62 16.61 -9.38 13.50
N LEU A 63 15.93 -8.81 12.52
CA LEU A 63 14.84 -9.40 11.75
C LEU A 63 15.37 -10.06 10.47
N ALA A 64 14.90 -11.26 10.15
CA ALA A 64 15.16 -11.92 8.85
C ALA A 64 14.03 -11.53 7.88
N VAL A 65 14.16 -10.37 7.24
CA VAL A 65 13.20 -9.80 6.30
C VAL A 65 13.91 -9.36 5.03
N ARG A 66 13.20 -9.22 3.94
CA ARG A 66 13.69 -8.51 2.75
C ARG A 66 13.51 -7.02 3.01
N GLY A 67 14.39 -6.46 3.84
CA GLY A 67 14.30 -5.10 4.30
C GLY A 67 14.73 -4.12 3.22
N GLU A 68 14.05 -2.98 3.15
CA GLU A 68 14.36 -1.89 2.23
C GLU A 68 14.86 -0.67 3.00
N GLY A 69 14.02 -0.04 3.80
CA GLY A 69 14.31 1.14 4.57
C GLY A 69 13.90 1.06 6.03
N CYS A 70 14.17 2.14 6.75
CA CYS A 70 13.66 2.33 8.10
C CYS A 70 13.38 3.80 8.42
N VAL A 71 12.51 4.02 9.41
CA VAL A 71 12.37 5.31 10.08
C VAL A 71 12.35 5.12 11.58
N ALA A 72 13.02 6.02 12.30
CA ALA A 72 13.10 6.03 13.75
C ALA A 72 12.22 7.16 14.31
N ALA A 73 11.30 6.84 15.22
CA ALA A 73 10.34 7.77 15.79
C ALA A 73 9.79 7.27 17.13
N ASP A 74 9.44 8.18 18.03
CA ASP A 74 8.68 7.84 19.23
C ASP A 74 7.18 7.84 18.91
N PHE A 75 6.69 6.76 18.28
CA PHE A 75 5.31 6.67 17.80
C PHE A 75 4.28 6.66 18.94
N ASN A 76 4.67 6.29 20.12
CA ASN A 76 3.75 6.17 21.24
C ASN A 76 4.00 7.23 22.32
N ASP A 77 4.93 8.19 22.09
CA ASP A 77 5.25 9.31 23.00
C ASP A 77 5.60 8.80 24.42
N ASP A 78 6.39 7.70 24.53
CA ASP A 78 6.84 7.15 25.81
C ASP A 78 8.28 7.55 26.14
N GLY A 79 8.92 8.29 25.27
CA GLY A 79 10.29 8.80 25.39
C GLY A 79 11.36 7.81 24.92
N TYR A 80 10.98 6.69 24.31
CA TYR A 80 11.90 5.73 23.70
C TYR A 80 11.63 5.61 22.20
N THR A 81 12.69 5.70 21.40
CA THR A 81 12.58 5.65 19.95
C THR A 81 12.22 4.24 19.47
N ASP A 82 11.12 4.11 18.76
CA ASP A 82 10.66 2.92 18.04
C ASP A 82 11.26 2.87 16.64
N LEU A 83 11.14 1.74 15.95
CA LEU A 83 11.62 1.55 14.58
C LEU A 83 10.52 1.02 13.67
N TYR A 84 10.28 1.70 12.58
CA TYR A 84 9.50 1.16 11.46
C TYR A 84 10.45 0.69 10.37
N VAL A 85 10.23 -0.51 9.83
CA VAL A 85 11.09 -1.12 8.80
C VAL A 85 10.23 -1.49 7.60
N THR A 86 10.49 -0.85 6.48
CA THR A 86 9.87 -1.18 5.20
C THR A 86 10.49 -2.43 4.59
N THR A 87 9.69 -3.20 3.87
CA THR A 87 10.11 -4.50 3.34
C THR A 87 9.51 -4.79 1.96
N ALA A 88 10.16 -5.67 1.20
CA ALA A 88 9.47 -6.38 0.13
C ALA A 88 8.70 -7.57 0.75
N GLY A 89 7.55 -7.28 1.35
CA GLY A 89 6.71 -8.19 2.11
C GLY A 89 5.87 -7.44 3.16
N TYR A 90 5.70 -8.01 4.35
CA TYR A 90 5.04 -7.31 5.47
C TYR A 90 6.02 -6.38 6.18
N ASP A 91 5.68 -5.11 6.25
CA ASP A 91 6.44 -4.14 7.04
C ASP A 91 6.41 -4.45 8.53
N LYS A 92 7.39 -3.92 9.26
CA LYS A 92 7.58 -4.19 10.68
C LYS A 92 7.58 -2.91 11.49
N LEU A 93 6.90 -2.95 12.62
CA LEU A 93 6.97 -1.92 13.65
C LEU A 93 7.55 -2.54 14.92
N LEU A 94 8.72 -2.10 15.30
CA LEU A 94 9.44 -2.56 16.48
C LEU A 94 9.23 -1.54 17.60
N TRP A 95 8.35 -1.86 18.54
CA TRP A 95 8.15 -1.09 19.76
C TRP A 95 9.35 -1.20 20.68
N ASN A 96 9.93 -0.09 21.06
CA ASN A 96 10.96 -0.05 22.09
C ASN A 96 10.33 -0.28 23.49
N ASN A 97 10.86 -1.24 24.22
CA ASN A 97 10.33 -1.61 25.53
C ASN A 97 10.94 -0.79 26.69
N GLY A 98 11.79 0.19 26.41
CA GLY A 98 12.49 1.00 27.41
C GLY A 98 13.56 0.24 28.23
N ASN A 99 13.87 -0.99 27.86
CA ASN A 99 14.82 -1.87 28.57
C ASN A 99 15.95 -2.37 27.66
N GLY A 100 16.13 -1.73 26.52
CA GLY A 100 17.13 -2.10 25.51
C GLY A 100 16.69 -3.26 24.60
N THR A 101 15.40 -3.61 24.59
CA THR A 101 14.82 -4.61 23.71
C THR A 101 13.62 -4.08 22.94
N PHE A 102 13.32 -4.70 21.80
CA PHE A 102 12.18 -4.39 20.97
C PHE A 102 11.15 -5.52 20.92
N THR A 103 9.90 -5.16 20.62
CA THR A 103 8.80 -6.10 20.35
C THR A 103 8.14 -5.73 19.03
N GLU A 104 8.09 -6.67 18.09
CA GLU A 104 7.36 -6.48 16.83
C GLU A 104 5.85 -6.37 17.09
N GLY A 105 5.17 -5.40 16.48
CA GLY A 105 3.77 -5.14 16.75
C GLY A 105 2.99 -4.45 15.64
N ALA A 106 3.48 -4.41 14.39
CA ALA A 106 2.84 -3.71 13.27
C ALA A 106 1.35 -4.10 13.12
N ARG A 107 1.07 -5.38 12.99
CA ARG A 107 -0.30 -5.89 12.83
C ARG A 107 -1.21 -5.53 14.01
N ALA A 108 -0.69 -5.64 15.23
CA ALA A 108 -1.44 -5.30 16.43
C ALA A 108 -1.71 -3.79 16.52
N ALA A 109 -0.84 -2.98 15.96
CA ALA A 109 -0.99 -1.53 15.84
C ALA A 109 -2.00 -1.10 14.75
N GLY A 110 -2.43 -1.99 13.86
CA GLY A 110 -3.30 -1.67 12.73
C GLY A 110 -2.55 -1.45 11.42
N ILE A 111 -1.23 -1.58 11.42
CA ILE A 111 -0.41 -1.49 10.21
C ILE A 111 -0.41 -2.85 9.51
N ARG A 112 -0.82 -2.86 8.26
CA ARG A 112 -0.98 -4.07 7.44
C ARG A 112 -0.34 -3.91 6.07
N ALA A 113 0.61 -3.00 5.98
CA ALA A 113 1.37 -2.77 4.77
C ALA A 113 1.99 -4.09 4.28
N TYR A 114 1.64 -4.50 3.08
CA TYR A 114 2.21 -5.62 2.36
C TYR A 114 2.46 -5.21 0.91
N GLY A 115 3.64 -5.44 0.42
CA GLY A 115 4.08 -5.05 -0.91
C GLY A 115 5.59 -4.84 -0.92
N TRP A 116 6.10 -4.21 -1.95
CA TRP A 116 7.46 -3.71 -1.94
C TRP A 116 7.41 -2.22 -1.56
N HIS A 117 7.59 -1.95 -0.27
CA HIS A 117 7.67 -0.60 0.26
C HIS A 117 9.12 -0.18 0.43
N ALA A 118 9.40 1.05 0.02
CA ALA A 118 10.75 1.60 -0.01
C ALA A 118 11.00 2.58 1.15
N GLY A 119 10.76 3.86 0.96
CA GLY A 119 10.94 4.89 1.99
C GLY A 119 9.80 4.99 2.98
N ALA A 120 10.03 5.69 4.07
CA ALA A 120 9.00 6.11 5.01
C ALA A 120 9.37 7.45 5.62
N ALA A 121 8.36 8.26 5.94
CA ALA A 121 8.51 9.54 6.61
C ALA A 121 7.49 9.69 7.75
N VAL A 122 7.82 10.46 8.76
CA VAL A 122 6.96 10.68 9.94
C VAL A 122 6.74 12.17 10.17
N GLY A 123 5.46 12.54 10.34
CA GLY A 123 5.05 13.92 10.61
C GLY A 123 3.69 13.96 11.31
N ASP A 124 3.36 15.06 11.97
CA ASP A 124 2.02 15.32 12.52
C ASP A 124 1.18 16.03 11.44
N VAL A 125 0.62 15.26 10.50
CA VAL A 125 -0.05 15.83 9.31
C VAL A 125 -1.42 16.41 9.60
N ASN A 126 -2.03 16.06 10.74
CA ASN A 126 -3.36 16.54 11.13
C ASN A 126 -3.34 17.53 12.32
N GLY A 127 -2.17 17.90 12.82
CA GLY A 127 -1.98 18.86 13.90
C GLY A 127 -2.48 18.38 15.26
N ASP A 128 -2.55 17.06 15.49
CA ASP A 128 -3.07 16.53 16.75
C ASP A 128 -1.99 16.20 17.79
N GLY A 129 -0.74 16.46 17.47
CA GLY A 129 0.45 16.28 18.32
C GLY A 129 0.92 14.84 18.41
N ARG A 130 0.53 13.96 17.49
CA ARG A 130 0.99 12.58 17.38
C ARG A 130 1.68 12.33 16.03
N PRO A 131 2.81 11.61 16.04
CA PRO A 131 3.50 11.30 14.80
C PRO A 131 2.68 10.32 13.95
N ASP A 132 2.31 10.75 12.74
CA ASP A 132 1.70 9.95 11.69
C ASP A 132 2.79 9.35 10.80
N LEU A 133 2.46 8.35 9.99
CA LEU A 133 3.43 7.60 9.20
C LEU A 133 3.03 7.55 7.73
N PHE A 134 3.89 8.05 6.84
CA PHE A 134 3.85 7.82 5.40
C PHE A 134 4.76 6.66 5.02
N VAL A 135 4.34 5.83 4.04
CA VAL A 135 5.10 4.70 3.51
C VAL A 135 5.04 4.73 2.00
N ALA A 136 6.20 4.84 1.37
CA ALA A 136 6.35 4.87 -0.07
C ALA A 136 6.20 3.47 -0.68
N GLY A 137 5.26 3.31 -1.61
CA GLY A 137 5.06 2.10 -2.38
C GLY A 137 5.95 2.10 -3.62
N TYR A 138 6.73 1.05 -3.85
CA TYR A 138 7.68 1.03 -4.95
C TYR A 138 7.12 0.29 -6.18
N THR A 139 7.34 -0.99 -6.28
CA THR A 139 6.95 -1.75 -7.48
C THR A 139 6.43 -3.14 -7.14
N ASP A 140 5.51 -3.66 -7.94
CA ASP A 140 5.09 -5.05 -7.87
C ASP A 140 5.63 -5.83 -9.06
N VAL A 141 6.77 -6.47 -8.88
CA VAL A 141 7.44 -7.30 -9.90
C VAL A 141 6.61 -8.49 -10.39
N ASN A 142 5.48 -8.77 -9.75
CA ASN A 142 4.54 -9.80 -10.20
C ASN A 142 3.46 -9.22 -11.13
N VAL A 143 3.44 -7.90 -11.31
CA VAL A 143 2.46 -7.18 -12.12
C VAL A 143 3.18 -6.32 -13.17
N PRO A 144 3.75 -6.93 -14.22
CA PRO A 144 4.45 -6.20 -15.27
C PRO A 144 3.51 -5.29 -16.06
N VAL A 145 3.98 -4.12 -16.48
CA VAL A 145 3.23 -3.17 -17.33
C VAL A 145 3.33 -3.60 -18.79
N PRO A 146 2.21 -3.91 -19.48
CA PRO A 146 2.22 -4.39 -20.85
C PRO A 146 2.77 -3.35 -21.83
N GLY A 147 3.55 -3.82 -22.80
CA GLY A 147 4.07 -2.96 -23.84
C GLY A 147 5.05 -1.89 -23.36
N SER A 148 5.41 -1.87 -22.09
CA SER A 148 6.42 -0.95 -21.60
C SER A 148 7.77 -1.29 -22.22
N ALA A 149 8.32 -0.34 -22.98
CA ALA A 149 9.72 -0.36 -23.41
C ALA A 149 10.65 0.19 -22.34
N ALA A 150 10.10 0.67 -21.21
CA ALA A 150 10.86 1.13 -20.07
C ALA A 150 11.60 -0.03 -19.41
N GLY A 151 12.74 0.28 -18.80
CA GLY A 151 13.43 -0.66 -17.94
C GLY A 151 12.75 -0.76 -16.58
N PHE A 152 13.31 -1.60 -15.70
CA PHE A 152 12.91 -1.65 -14.29
C PHE A 152 13.11 -0.28 -13.62
N PRO A 153 12.17 0.19 -12.80
CA PRO A 153 10.95 -0.46 -12.33
C PRO A 153 9.71 -0.25 -13.23
N ASN A 154 9.75 0.69 -14.17
CA ASN A 154 8.59 1.14 -14.94
C ASN A 154 8.06 0.12 -15.97
N ASN A 155 8.69 -1.06 -16.05
CA ASN A 155 8.14 -2.23 -16.71
C ASN A 155 7.19 -3.05 -15.81
N ASP A 156 7.08 -2.70 -14.53
CA ASP A 156 6.20 -3.33 -13.55
C ASP A 156 5.22 -2.28 -12.99
N ALA A 157 4.13 -2.71 -12.36
CA ALA A 157 3.17 -1.78 -11.79
C ALA A 157 3.72 -1.15 -10.49
N GLY A 158 3.44 0.13 -10.27
CA GLY A 158 3.73 0.78 -9.00
C GLY A 158 2.88 0.19 -7.85
N VAL A 159 3.37 0.31 -6.64
CA VAL A 159 2.66 -0.05 -5.40
C VAL A 159 2.12 1.22 -4.74
N ARG A 160 0.93 1.14 -4.19
CA ARG A 160 0.27 2.29 -3.56
C ARG A 160 1.03 2.82 -2.36
N ASP A 161 1.20 4.15 -2.30
CA ASP A 161 1.64 4.85 -1.10
C ASP A 161 0.60 4.76 0.02
N LEU A 162 1.05 4.66 1.26
CA LEU A 162 0.19 4.53 2.43
C LEU A 162 0.41 5.68 3.40
N LEU A 163 -0.68 6.18 3.97
CA LEU A 163 -0.64 7.16 5.05
C LEU A 163 -1.41 6.63 6.26
N TYR A 164 -0.72 6.47 7.36
CA TYR A 164 -1.26 5.98 8.61
C TYR A 164 -1.39 7.10 9.64
N LEU A 165 -2.61 7.47 10.00
CA LEU A 165 -2.85 8.37 11.13
C LEU A 165 -2.72 7.62 12.47
N ASN A 166 -2.00 8.22 13.39
CA ASN A 166 -1.82 7.73 14.75
C ASN A 166 -3.05 8.08 15.62
N GLU A 167 -3.88 7.10 15.89
CA GLU A 167 -5.09 7.27 16.70
C GLU A 167 -4.83 7.31 18.22
N GLY A 168 -3.57 7.29 18.63
CA GLY A 168 -3.13 7.33 20.02
C GLY A 168 -3.03 5.96 20.70
N ARG A 169 -2.61 5.96 21.96
CA ARG A 169 -2.22 4.76 22.72
C ARG A 169 -3.42 3.89 23.11
N ASP A 170 -3.24 2.59 23.02
CA ASP A 170 -4.14 1.59 23.60
C ASP A 170 -3.88 1.42 25.11
N LYS A 171 -4.60 0.48 25.73
CA LYS A 171 -4.43 0.14 27.16
C LYS A 171 -3.05 -0.42 27.53
N HIS A 172 -2.23 -0.80 26.56
CA HIS A 172 -0.88 -1.30 26.73
C HIS A 172 0.19 -0.25 26.45
N GLY A 173 -0.22 1.01 26.20
CA GLY A 173 0.67 2.13 25.93
C GLY A 173 1.21 2.18 24.50
N ARG A 174 0.68 1.35 23.58
CA ARG A 174 1.10 1.29 22.17
C ARG A 174 0.11 2.01 21.28
N SER A 175 0.59 2.79 20.34
CA SER A 175 -0.24 3.52 19.39
C SER A 175 -0.99 2.60 18.43
N LYS A 176 -2.15 3.07 17.99
CA LYS A 176 -2.96 2.47 16.93
C LYS A 176 -2.92 3.37 15.71
N PHE A 177 -2.90 2.74 14.56
CA PHE A 177 -2.82 3.43 13.28
C PHE A 177 -4.03 3.09 12.42
N ARG A 178 -4.46 4.05 11.62
CA ARG A 178 -5.51 3.90 10.62
C ARG A 178 -5.00 4.42 9.28
N GLU A 179 -5.02 3.57 8.26
CA GLU A 179 -4.66 3.95 6.91
C GLU A 179 -5.72 4.90 6.32
N VAL A 180 -5.27 6.02 5.74
CA VAL A 180 -6.14 7.08 5.22
C VAL A 180 -5.65 7.70 3.91
N GLY A 181 -4.60 7.19 3.29
CA GLY A 181 -3.92 7.83 2.17
C GLY A 181 -4.86 8.27 1.05
N LEU A 182 -5.69 7.37 0.54
CA LEU A 182 -6.67 7.71 -0.50
C LEU A 182 -7.72 8.73 -0.03
N GLN A 183 -8.16 8.62 1.23
CA GLN A 183 -9.12 9.55 1.80
C GLN A 183 -8.51 10.93 2.00
N ALA A 184 -7.22 10.98 2.33
CA ALA A 184 -6.46 12.21 2.47
C ALA A 184 -6.08 12.85 1.13
N GLY A 185 -6.25 12.18 0.01
CA GLY A 185 -5.96 12.73 -1.32
C GLY A 185 -4.62 12.30 -1.91
N LEU A 186 -3.92 11.34 -1.29
CA LEU A 186 -2.76 10.74 -1.93
C LEU A 186 -3.22 9.95 -3.16
N GLU A 187 -2.59 10.20 -4.28
CA GLU A 187 -2.74 9.54 -5.57
C GLU A 187 -4.13 9.58 -6.21
N ALA A 188 -4.11 9.65 -7.53
CA ALA A 188 -5.34 9.83 -8.27
C ALA A 188 -5.64 8.71 -9.27
N ALA A 189 -4.74 8.37 -10.18
CA ALA A 189 -5.08 7.57 -11.35
C ALA A 189 -4.24 6.30 -11.51
N ARG A 190 -3.00 6.31 -11.04
CA ARG A 190 -2.09 5.15 -11.05
C ARG A 190 -1.15 5.27 -9.86
N PHE A 191 -0.52 4.18 -9.49
CA PHE A 191 0.52 4.18 -8.47
C PHE A 191 1.86 4.44 -9.14
N ASP A 192 2.64 5.36 -8.58
CA ASP A 192 3.98 5.67 -9.03
C ASP A 192 5.00 4.69 -8.40
N HIS A 193 6.29 4.82 -8.75
CA HIS A 193 7.36 4.00 -8.17
C HIS A 193 8.10 4.82 -7.11
N SER A 194 7.44 4.99 -5.96
CA SER A 194 7.91 5.89 -4.90
C SER A 194 9.10 5.30 -4.13
N LEU A 195 10.14 6.10 -3.92
CA LEU A 195 11.35 5.72 -3.18
C LEU A 195 11.59 6.60 -1.95
N GLY A 196 12.13 7.80 -2.13
CA GLY A 196 12.42 8.74 -1.04
C GLY A 196 11.21 9.60 -0.68
N ALA A 197 11.07 9.97 0.59
CA ALA A 197 10.03 10.89 1.02
C ALA A 197 10.47 11.74 2.20
N VAL A 198 9.93 12.98 2.28
CA VAL A 198 10.18 13.89 3.40
C VAL A 198 8.94 14.73 3.68
N PHE A 199 8.63 14.93 4.95
CA PHE A 199 7.70 15.95 5.40
C PHE A 199 8.42 17.25 5.75
N SER A 200 7.90 18.38 5.27
CA SER A 200 8.31 19.73 5.65
C SER A 200 7.19 20.73 5.37
N ASP A 201 7.19 21.86 6.04
CA ASP A 201 6.29 22.99 5.79
C ASP A 201 6.90 23.85 4.66
N PHE A 202 6.60 23.49 3.39
CA PHE A 202 7.25 24.10 2.22
C PHE A 202 6.68 25.48 1.85
N ASP A 203 5.48 25.83 2.34
CA ASP A 203 4.86 27.14 2.06
C ASP A 203 4.80 28.07 3.29
N GLY A 204 5.22 27.58 4.45
CA GLY A 204 5.28 28.35 5.68
C GLY A 204 3.93 28.55 6.38
N ASP A 205 2.91 27.75 6.04
CA ASP A 205 1.57 27.88 6.61
C ASP A 205 1.37 27.14 7.94
N GLY A 206 2.39 26.39 8.39
CA GLY A 206 2.44 25.65 9.65
C GLY A 206 1.87 24.24 9.57
N ARG A 207 1.53 23.74 8.38
CA ARG A 207 1.16 22.35 8.12
C ARG A 207 2.29 21.64 7.37
N LEU A 208 2.49 20.37 7.67
CA LEU A 208 3.51 19.58 7.00
C LEU A 208 3.00 19.10 5.65
N ASP A 209 3.67 19.52 4.60
CA ASP A 209 3.52 19.00 3.24
C ASP A 209 4.37 17.74 3.06
N LEU A 210 4.16 17.02 1.97
CA LEU A 210 4.86 15.78 1.67
C LEU A 210 5.48 15.83 0.28
N TYR A 211 6.81 15.70 0.21
CA TYR A 211 7.51 15.49 -1.06
C TYR A 211 7.89 14.02 -1.22
N VAL A 212 7.67 13.46 -2.42
CA VAL A 212 7.95 12.06 -2.76
C VAL A 212 8.74 11.98 -4.06
N ALA A 213 9.92 11.36 -3.99
CA ALA A 213 10.75 11.08 -5.16
C ALA A 213 10.37 9.74 -5.78
N ASN A 214 10.20 9.72 -7.11
CA ASN A 214 9.75 8.58 -7.87
C ASN A 214 10.81 8.11 -8.88
N ASP A 215 10.97 6.79 -9.02
CA ASP A 215 11.95 6.17 -9.93
C ASP A 215 11.40 6.10 -11.36
N GLY A 216 11.64 7.16 -12.14
CA GLY A 216 11.21 7.26 -13.53
C GLY A 216 9.73 7.62 -13.74
N ASP A 217 9.05 8.01 -12.70
CA ASP A 217 7.76 8.73 -12.72
C ASP A 217 7.98 10.17 -12.23
N PRO A 218 7.11 11.14 -12.58
CA PRO A 218 7.23 12.48 -12.04
C PRO A 218 7.18 12.48 -10.50
N ASN A 219 8.10 13.20 -9.88
CA ASN A 219 8.09 13.39 -8.42
C ASN A 219 6.78 14.08 -8.00
N ARG A 220 6.35 13.86 -6.76
CA ARG A 220 5.12 14.42 -6.21
C ARG A 220 5.39 15.40 -5.09
N LEU A 221 4.61 16.47 -5.04
CA LEU A 221 4.51 17.38 -3.91
C LEU A 221 3.05 17.49 -3.50
N TYR A 222 2.74 17.01 -2.33
CA TYR A 222 1.40 17.06 -1.76
C TYR A 222 1.33 18.19 -0.74
N GLU A 223 0.68 19.30 -1.13
CA GLU A 223 0.36 20.40 -0.23
C GLU A 223 -0.70 19.96 0.76
N ASN A 224 -0.45 20.17 2.04
CA ASN A 224 -1.39 19.89 3.11
C ASN A 224 -2.34 21.08 3.31
N VAL A 225 -3.53 20.98 2.77
CA VAL A 225 -4.54 22.06 2.90
C VAL A 225 -5.61 21.71 3.93
N ALA A 226 -6.22 22.73 4.52
CA ALA A 226 -7.43 22.53 5.30
C ALA A 226 -8.52 21.89 4.45
N TRP A 227 -9.32 20.97 5.02
CA TRP A 227 -10.33 20.25 4.24
C TRP A 227 -11.25 21.20 3.47
N PRO A 228 -11.36 21.09 2.14
CA PRO A 228 -12.20 21.97 1.32
C PRO A 228 -13.67 21.90 1.73
N GLY A 229 -14.32 23.05 1.96
CA GLY A 229 -15.67 23.12 2.49
C GLY A 229 -15.80 22.93 4.01
N GLY A 230 -14.67 22.83 4.71
CA GLY A 230 -14.58 22.77 6.16
C GLY A 230 -15.05 21.45 6.77
N ALA A 231 -15.12 21.39 8.09
CA ALA A 231 -15.41 20.17 8.85
C ALA A 231 -16.74 19.46 8.52
N LYS A 232 -17.70 20.15 7.90
CA LYS A 232 -18.97 19.55 7.48
C LYS A 232 -18.82 18.72 6.18
N ALA A 233 -17.88 19.10 5.33
CA ALA A 233 -17.58 18.39 4.08
C ALA A 233 -16.60 17.22 4.30
N ASP A 234 -15.83 17.25 5.38
CA ASP A 234 -14.88 16.23 5.77
C ASP A 234 -15.58 15.00 6.39
N ALA A 235 -16.02 14.10 5.54
CA ALA A 235 -16.70 12.88 5.97
C ALA A 235 -15.78 11.90 6.71
N ALA A 236 -14.48 11.93 6.44
CA ALA A 236 -13.48 11.09 7.09
C ALA A 236 -12.91 11.72 8.37
N ARG A 237 -13.25 12.98 8.64
CA ARG A 237 -12.76 13.78 9.79
C ARG A 237 -11.24 13.77 9.92
N LEU A 238 -10.59 13.98 8.82
CA LEU A 238 -9.13 14.09 8.78
C LEU A 238 -8.67 15.47 9.27
N GLY A 239 -9.46 16.50 9.00
CA GLY A 239 -9.13 17.91 9.28
C GLY A 239 -8.27 18.53 8.19
N PHE A 240 -7.69 17.72 7.33
CA PHE A 240 -6.77 18.10 6.26
C PHE A 240 -7.03 17.29 4.99
N ARG A 241 -6.46 17.75 3.89
CA ARG A 241 -6.38 17.03 2.62
C ARG A 241 -5.06 17.36 1.94
N PHE A 242 -4.47 16.36 1.29
CA PHE A 242 -3.36 16.58 0.39
C PHE A 242 -3.85 16.96 -1.02
N GLU A 243 -3.26 17.99 -1.61
CA GLU A 243 -3.45 18.39 -2.99
C GLU A 243 -2.11 18.28 -3.73
N GLU A 244 -2.08 17.56 -4.85
CA GLU A 244 -0.87 17.37 -5.62
C GLU A 244 -0.52 18.67 -6.36
N ARG A 245 0.71 19.19 -6.17
CA ARG A 245 1.20 20.48 -6.64
C ARG A 245 2.53 20.42 -7.38
N ALA A 246 3.18 19.27 -7.52
CA ALA A 246 4.56 19.21 -8.03
C ALA A 246 4.76 19.94 -9.36
N ALA A 247 3.83 19.77 -10.30
CA ALA A 247 3.92 20.45 -11.59
C ALA A 247 3.76 21.97 -11.47
N SER A 248 2.83 22.46 -10.66
CA SER A 248 2.62 23.90 -10.45
C SER A 248 3.69 24.53 -9.58
N ALA A 249 4.30 23.76 -8.68
CA ALA A 249 5.40 24.18 -7.83
C ALA A 249 6.77 24.14 -8.54
N GLY A 250 6.86 23.53 -9.73
CA GLY A 250 8.11 23.42 -10.50
C GLY A 250 9.03 22.28 -10.08
N VAL A 251 8.52 21.25 -9.36
CA VAL A 251 9.35 20.16 -8.78
C VAL A 251 8.97 18.76 -9.28
N ALA A 252 8.18 18.64 -10.34
CA ALA A 252 7.74 17.37 -10.93
C ALA A 252 8.82 16.77 -11.86
N ASP A 253 10.03 16.51 -11.35
CA ASP A 253 11.11 15.90 -12.13
C ASP A 253 10.71 14.47 -12.56
N PRO A 254 10.75 14.13 -13.86
CA PRO A 254 10.41 12.79 -14.36
C PRO A 254 11.61 11.82 -14.37
N ASN A 255 12.76 12.23 -13.88
CA ASN A 255 13.95 11.40 -13.79
C ASN A 255 13.80 10.30 -12.73
N ALA A 256 14.78 9.42 -12.63
CA ALA A 256 14.80 8.38 -11.61
C ALA A 256 15.19 8.96 -10.24
N GLY A 257 14.21 9.56 -9.55
CA GLY A 257 14.37 10.15 -8.23
C GLY A 257 14.51 9.09 -7.13
N MET A 258 15.52 9.19 -6.27
CA MET A 258 15.83 8.18 -5.27
C MET A 258 15.84 8.73 -3.85
N GLY A 259 16.89 9.40 -3.45
CA GLY A 259 17.02 10.05 -2.13
C GLY A 259 16.56 11.50 -2.15
N VAL A 260 15.98 11.95 -1.05
CA VAL A 260 15.51 13.33 -0.86
C VAL A 260 16.18 13.94 0.36
N ALA A 261 16.67 15.17 0.23
CA ALA A 261 17.14 15.97 1.35
C ALA A 261 16.48 17.36 1.30
N ALA A 262 15.91 17.80 2.41
CA ALA A 262 15.24 19.10 2.52
C ALA A 262 15.88 19.89 3.66
N ALA A 263 16.33 21.11 3.37
CA ALA A 263 16.88 22.07 4.34
C ALA A 263 16.98 23.45 3.70
N ASP A 264 17.17 24.48 4.51
CA ASP A 264 17.51 25.83 4.07
C ASP A 264 19.02 25.92 3.83
N TYR A 265 19.48 25.42 2.63
CA TYR A 265 20.89 25.49 2.28
C TYR A 265 21.28 26.85 1.71
N SER A 266 20.30 27.56 1.17
CA SER A 266 20.51 28.89 0.62
C SER A 266 20.64 29.99 1.69
N GLY A 267 20.21 29.71 2.93
CA GLY A 267 20.25 30.61 4.07
C GLY A 267 19.20 31.73 4.00
N ASP A 268 18.15 31.57 3.19
CA ASP A 268 17.07 32.55 3.01
C ASP A 268 15.87 32.33 3.95
N GLY A 269 15.89 31.26 4.71
CA GLY A 269 14.87 30.90 5.69
C GLY A 269 13.73 30.06 5.12
N LEU A 270 13.79 29.66 3.84
CA LEU A 270 12.84 28.76 3.19
C LEU A 270 13.46 27.37 3.02
N THR A 271 12.64 26.37 2.98
CA THR A 271 13.12 24.98 2.77
C THR A 271 13.39 24.75 1.29
N ASP A 272 14.64 24.37 1.00
CA ASP A 272 15.11 23.95 -0.31
C ASP A 272 15.07 22.42 -0.43
N LEU A 273 15.07 21.89 -1.67
CA LEU A 273 15.02 20.47 -1.94
C LEU A 273 16.19 20.01 -2.80
N PHE A 274 16.73 18.83 -2.45
CA PHE A 274 17.63 18.05 -3.28
C PHE A 274 17.06 16.67 -3.55
N VAL A 275 17.13 16.19 -4.81
CA VAL A 275 16.75 14.83 -5.20
C VAL A 275 17.87 14.19 -5.98
N SER A 276 18.38 13.06 -5.50
CA SER A 276 19.38 12.29 -6.22
C SER A 276 18.76 11.50 -7.37
N ASN A 277 19.40 11.51 -8.53
CA ASN A 277 18.97 10.86 -9.76
C ASN A 277 19.98 9.85 -10.27
N SER A 278 19.60 9.03 -11.24
CA SER A 278 20.44 8.04 -11.89
C SER A 278 21.55 8.67 -12.74
N ARG A 279 22.60 7.91 -13.01
CA ARG A 279 23.70 8.30 -13.89
C ARG A 279 23.18 8.80 -15.25
N GLY A 280 23.76 9.90 -15.73
CA GLY A 280 23.38 10.56 -16.98
C GLY A 280 22.17 11.48 -16.87
N GLN A 281 21.48 11.44 -15.74
CA GLN A 281 20.45 12.40 -15.37
C GLN A 281 21.03 13.42 -14.37
N GLY A 282 20.67 14.68 -14.48
CA GLY A 282 21.07 15.67 -13.48
C GLY A 282 20.33 15.43 -12.17
N HIS A 283 21.04 15.54 -11.05
CA HIS A 283 20.36 15.64 -9.74
C HIS A 283 19.46 16.87 -9.72
N ALA A 284 18.31 16.77 -9.09
CA ALA A 284 17.40 17.91 -8.98
C ALA A 284 17.74 18.74 -7.74
N VAL A 285 17.80 20.04 -7.90
CA VAL A 285 18.03 21.02 -6.86
C VAL A 285 16.99 22.12 -7.02
N TYR A 286 16.26 22.43 -5.98
CA TYR A 286 15.17 23.37 -6.01
C TYR A 286 15.28 24.36 -4.88
N LEU A 287 15.39 25.65 -5.22
CA LEU A 287 15.34 26.74 -4.26
C LEU A 287 13.89 27.06 -3.90
N GLY A 288 13.60 27.04 -2.61
CA GLY A 288 12.32 27.49 -2.07
C GLY A 288 12.06 28.96 -2.43
N ARG A 289 10.82 29.31 -2.70
CA ARG A 289 10.38 30.67 -2.96
C ARG A 289 9.20 31.05 -2.08
N PRO A 290 9.06 32.32 -1.72
CA PRO A 290 7.87 32.77 -1.02
C PRO A 290 6.62 32.35 -1.81
N PRO A 291 5.58 31.79 -1.15
CA PRO A 291 4.42 31.27 -1.83
C PRO A 291 3.76 32.35 -2.68
N ALA A 292 3.72 32.15 -4.00
CA ALA A 292 2.88 32.93 -4.88
C ALA A 292 1.44 32.39 -4.74
N SER A 293 0.46 33.22 -4.46
CA SER A 293 -0.97 32.95 -4.31
C SER A 293 -1.38 31.45 -4.44
N GLY A 294 -1.15 30.64 -3.41
CA GLY A 294 -1.76 29.31 -3.31
C GLY A 294 -0.85 28.10 -3.24
N GLY A 295 0.20 28.11 -2.41
CA GLY A 295 0.95 26.93 -2.02
C GLY A 295 2.45 26.96 -2.37
N PRO A 296 3.18 25.86 -2.15
CA PRO A 296 4.63 25.76 -2.32
C PRO A 296 5.11 26.17 -3.71
N SER A 297 6.24 26.85 -3.80
CA SER A 297 6.82 27.33 -5.05
C SER A 297 8.34 27.21 -5.02
N PHE A 298 8.95 26.75 -6.12
CA PHE A 298 10.37 26.52 -6.22
C PHE A 298 10.92 27.01 -7.57
N VAL A 299 12.26 27.22 -7.60
CA VAL A 299 13.01 27.42 -8.83
C VAL A 299 14.01 26.28 -8.98
N ASP A 300 14.06 25.67 -10.16
CA ASP A 300 15.04 24.65 -10.48
C ASP A 300 16.42 25.30 -10.64
N ASP A 301 17.32 24.96 -9.73
CA ASP A 301 18.68 25.54 -9.63
C ASP A 301 19.76 24.54 -10.09
N ARG A 302 19.35 23.41 -10.69
CA ARG A 302 20.30 22.35 -11.10
C ARG A 302 21.33 22.81 -12.13
N ALA A 303 21.01 23.81 -12.94
CA ALA A 303 21.91 24.30 -13.96
C ALA A 303 23.15 25.00 -13.34
N ASP A 304 22.95 25.75 -12.28
CA ASP A 304 24.01 26.47 -11.59
C ASP A 304 24.91 25.54 -10.79
N LEU A 305 24.36 24.43 -10.29
CA LEU A 305 25.07 23.42 -9.50
C LEU A 305 25.65 22.26 -10.35
N ALA A 306 25.27 22.14 -11.64
CA ALA A 306 25.66 21.01 -12.50
C ALA A 306 27.18 20.83 -12.66
N ALA A 307 27.95 21.89 -12.54
CA ALA A 307 29.41 21.85 -12.64
C ALA A 307 30.04 21.09 -11.45
N ALA A 308 29.47 21.23 -10.25
CA ALA A 308 29.93 20.57 -9.03
C ALA A 308 29.40 19.13 -8.93
N PHE A 309 28.12 18.89 -9.26
CA PHE A 309 27.49 17.57 -9.14
C PHE A 309 27.98 16.58 -10.19
N GLY A 310 28.14 17.02 -11.44
CA GLY A 310 28.41 16.13 -12.56
C GLY A 310 27.23 15.18 -12.87
N HIS A 311 27.41 14.35 -13.91
CA HIS A 311 26.41 13.34 -14.33
C HIS A 311 27.00 11.92 -14.32
N THR A 312 28.13 11.74 -13.62
CA THR A 312 28.96 10.54 -13.77
C THR A 312 28.47 9.38 -12.91
N PHE A 313 27.84 9.67 -11.78
CA PHE A 313 27.47 8.69 -10.77
C PHE A 313 25.96 8.58 -10.61
N THR A 314 25.53 7.44 -10.04
CA THR A 314 24.14 7.23 -9.64
C THR A 314 24.02 7.58 -8.18
N GLY A 315 23.32 8.67 -7.86
CA GLY A 315 23.10 9.12 -6.49
C GLY A 315 22.00 8.32 -5.79
N TRP A 316 22.17 8.09 -4.49
CA TRP A 316 21.22 7.41 -3.62
C TRP A 316 20.97 8.23 -2.36
N GLY A 317 21.64 7.90 -1.26
CA GLY A 317 21.53 8.65 -0.03
C GLY A 317 22.10 10.06 -0.16
N ALA A 318 21.38 11.05 0.34
CA ALA A 318 21.79 12.44 0.37
C ALA A 318 21.46 13.07 1.72
N ALA A 319 22.32 13.97 2.20
CA ALA A 319 22.07 14.74 3.40
C ALA A 319 22.72 16.10 3.34
N TRP A 320 21.99 17.11 3.80
CA TRP A 320 22.53 18.43 4.09
C TRP A 320 23.18 18.45 5.47
N VAL A 321 24.39 18.94 5.57
CA VAL A 321 25.17 18.99 6.81
C VAL A 321 26.26 20.02 6.70
N ASP A 322 26.53 20.74 7.76
CA ASP A 322 27.65 21.70 7.87
C ASP A 322 28.89 20.92 8.35
N LEU A 323 29.71 20.42 7.41
CA LEU A 323 30.81 19.49 7.69
C LEU A 323 32.01 20.12 8.33
N ASP A 324 32.30 21.37 8.00
CA ASP A 324 33.44 22.10 8.48
C ASP A 324 33.09 23.13 9.56
N LEU A 325 31.79 23.24 9.90
CA LEU A 325 31.22 24.12 10.92
C LEU A 325 31.36 25.61 10.60
N ASP A 326 31.30 25.98 9.34
CA ASP A 326 31.44 27.35 8.84
C ASP A 326 30.13 28.12 8.73
N THR A 327 29.01 27.49 9.09
CA THR A 327 27.61 27.99 9.10
C THR A 327 26.80 27.67 7.83
N ASP A 328 27.41 27.23 6.77
CA ASP A 328 26.73 26.82 5.53
C ASP A 328 26.44 25.30 5.53
N LEU A 329 25.40 24.89 4.81
CA LEU A 329 25.10 23.47 4.61
C LEU A 329 25.76 22.93 3.37
N ASP A 330 26.64 21.97 3.56
CA ASP A 330 27.22 21.14 2.52
C ASP A 330 26.29 19.99 2.13
N LEU A 331 26.56 19.34 0.99
CA LEU A 331 25.83 18.17 0.56
C LEU A 331 26.71 16.93 0.51
N VAL A 332 26.26 15.87 1.18
CA VAL A 332 26.91 14.55 1.12
C VAL A 332 26.06 13.58 0.31
N LEU A 333 26.68 12.85 -0.61
CA LEU A 333 26.06 11.88 -1.50
C LEU A 333 26.69 10.50 -1.40
N ALA A 334 25.87 9.48 -1.19
CA ALA A 334 26.25 8.08 -1.40
C ALA A 334 25.93 7.65 -2.83
N ASN A 335 26.92 7.17 -3.57
CA ASN A 335 26.77 6.75 -4.97
C ASN A 335 26.94 5.25 -5.14
N GLY A 336 26.30 4.67 -6.19
CA GLY A 336 26.45 3.26 -6.51
C GLY A 336 25.68 2.89 -7.78
N ALA A 337 26.38 2.45 -8.80
CA ALA A 337 25.79 2.20 -10.11
C ALA A 337 24.73 1.12 -10.13
N ILE A 338 23.77 1.21 -11.05
CA ILE A 338 22.74 0.22 -11.37
C ILE A 338 22.76 -0.10 -12.87
N PRO A 339 22.37 -1.35 -13.26
CA PRO A 339 22.14 -2.52 -12.41
C PRO A 339 23.42 -3.02 -11.73
N VAL A 340 23.31 -3.57 -10.52
CA VAL A 340 24.45 -4.13 -9.79
C VAL A 340 24.76 -5.53 -10.32
N THR A 341 25.65 -5.60 -11.30
CA THR A 341 26.09 -6.86 -11.92
C THR A 341 27.46 -7.32 -11.40
N ASN A 342 28.27 -6.41 -10.88
CA ASN A 342 29.58 -6.68 -10.31
C ASN A 342 29.93 -5.63 -9.25
N LEU A 343 30.08 -6.04 -8.01
CA LEU A 343 30.30 -5.12 -6.88
C LEU A 343 31.52 -4.20 -7.04
N LYS A 344 32.61 -4.70 -7.65
CA LYS A 344 33.81 -3.89 -7.86
C LYS A 344 33.65 -2.90 -9.01
N ARG A 345 33.02 -3.30 -10.10
CA ARG A 345 32.84 -2.44 -11.29
C ARG A 345 31.73 -1.39 -11.07
N ASN A 346 30.73 -1.73 -10.27
CA ASN A 346 29.60 -0.87 -9.98
C ASN A 346 29.80 -0.01 -8.71
N ALA A 347 30.98 -0.10 -8.09
CA ALA A 347 31.36 0.73 -6.96
C ALA A 347 31.66 2.18 -7.40
N GLU A 348 31.06 3.13 -6.70
CA GLU A 348 31.20 4.55 -6.92
C GLU A 348 31.67 5.26 -5.64
N PRO A 349 32.23 6.48 -5.73
CA PRO A 349 32.72 7.19 -4.55
C PRO A 349 31.56 7.80 -3.73
N ILE A 350 31.81 8.10 -2.46
CA ILE A 350 31.04 9.10 -1.73
C ILE A 350 31.49 10.47 -2.28
N GLN A 351 30.51 11.38 -2.51
CA GLN A 351 30.79 12.77 -2.90
C GLN A 351 30.43 13.70 -1.73
N VAL A 352 31.24 14.73 -1.58
CA VAL A 352 30.97 15.87 -0.71
C VAL A 352 31.08 17.12 -1.56
N LEU A 353 30.04 17.92 -1.50
CA LEU A 353 29.96 19.20 -2.18
C LEU A 353 29.93 20.27 -1.11
N GLU A 354 31.00 21.02 -1.04
CA GLU A 354 31.17 22.15 -0.11
C GLU A 354 30.42 23.37 -0.63
N ASN A 355 29.67 24.04 0.23
CA ASN A 355 28.97 25.28 -0.03
C ASN A 355 29.89 26.47 0.31
N GLU A 356 30.25 27.26 -0.68
CA GLU A 356 31.20 28.37 -0.54
C GLU A 356 30.51 29.72 -0.23
N THR A 357 29.27 29.69 0.26
CA THR A 357 28.51 30.92 0.57
C THR A 357 29.13 31.70 1.70
N ALA A 358 29.62 31.04 2.74
CA ALA A 358 30.35 31.71 3.86
C ALA A 358 31.66 32.38 3.41
N GLN A 359 32.27 31.85 2.36
CA GLN A 359 33.49 32.43 1.74
C GLN A 359 33.17 33.58 0.77
N GLY A 360 31.88 33.96 0.68
CA GLY A 360 31.41 35.09 -0.14
C GLY A 360 31.06 34.74 -1.59
N MET A 361 31.01 33.47 -1.92
CA MET A 361 30.61 32.92 -3.22
C MET A 361 29.17 32.34 -3.18
N GLN A 362 28.21 33.21 -2.97
CA GLN A 362 26.82 32.85 -2.70
C GLN A 362 26.24 31.87 -3.74
N GLY A 363 25.75 30.75 -3.24
CA GLY A 363 25.11 29.70 -4.03
C GLY A 363 26.06 28.83 -4.86
N GLN A 364 27.37 28.97 -4.69
CA GLN A 364 28.37 28.15 -5.36
C GLN A 364 28.78 26.94 -4.54
N PHE A 365 28.80 25.79 -5.22
CA PHE A 365 29.29 24.53 -4.66
C PHE A 365 30.56 24.08 -5.38
N VAL A 366 31.47 23.48 -4.64
CA VAL A 366 32.65 22.84 -5.20
C VAL A 366 32.72 21.36 -4.78
N ASP A 367 33.33 20.51 -5.60
CA ASP A 367 33.59 19.13 -5.20
C ASP A 367 34.71 19.08 -4.17
N GLY A 368 34.33 19.08 -2.90
CA GLY A 368 35.21 19.00 -1.76
C GLY A 368 35.67 17.59 -1.38
N SER A 369 35.23 16.55 -2.12
CA SER A 369 35.48 15.13 -1.79
C SER A 369 36.97 14.82 -1.58
N GLY A 370 37.85 15.50 -2.31
CA GLY A 370 39.29 15.40 -2.15
C GLY A 370 39.81 16.10 -0.91
N LEU A 371 39.26 17.26 -0.55
CA LEU A 371 39.66 18.10 0.56
C LEU A 371 39.30 17.48 1.91
N VAL A 372 38.08 16.99 2.04
CA VAL A 372 37.61 16.32 3.25
C VAL A 372 38.09 14.86 3.37
N GLY A 373 38.87 14.36 2.40
CA GLY A 373 39.48 13.04 2.43
C GLY A 373 38.63 11.87 2.00
N VAL A 374 37.34 12.06 1.69
CA VAL A 374 36.45 10.97 1.22
C VAL A 374 36.83 10.49 -0.18
N GLY A 375 37.43 11.33 -1.01
CA GLY A 375 37.89 10.97 -2.37
C GLY A 375 38.93 9.87 -2.41
N GLY A 376 39.67 9.65 -1.33
CA GLY A 376 40.68 8.59 -1.15
C GLY A 376 40.12 7.28 -0.62
N LEU A 377 38.87 7.20 -0.26
CA LEU A 377 38.26 6.02 0.33
C LEU A 377 37.98 4.91 -0.71
N PRO A 378 37.95 3.63 -0.29
CA PRO A 378 37.53 2.56 -1.16
C PRO A 378 36.12 2.79 -1.67
N ARG A 379 35.95 2.79 -2.99
CA ARG A 379 34.63 2.87 -3.63
C ARG A 379 33.74 1.69 -3.23
N ALA A 380 32.47 1.94 -3.09
CA ALA A 380 31.46 0.93 -2.75
C ALA A 380 30.18 1.15 -3.57
N VAL A 381 29.26 0.19 -3.52
CA VAL A 381 27.92 0.39 -4.09
C VAL A 381 27.04 0.95 -2.97
N GLY A 382 27.13 2.26 -2.79
CA GLY A 382 26.41 2.97 -1.73
C GLY A 382 24.89 2.95 -1.93
N ARG A 383 24.14 3.07 -0.80
CA ARG A 383 22.69 3.19 -0.77
C ARG A 383 22.28 4.21 0.31
N GLY A 384 21.74 3.73 1.43
CA GLY A 384 21.34 4.60 2.53
C GLY A 384 22.51 5.37 3.12
N LEU A 385 22.28 6.62 3.48
CA LEU A 385 23.24 7.52 4.10
C LEU A 385 22.57 8.23 5.27
N VAL A 386 23.27 8.31 6.38
CA VAL A 386 22.90 9.16 7.52
C VAL A 386 24.09 9.96 7.98
N VAL A 387 23.81 11.17 8.45
CA VAL A 387 24.76 12.05 9.11
C VAL A 387 24.32 12.25 10.57
N GLY A 388 25.29 12.48 11.46
CA GLY A 388 25.04 12.75 12.86
C GLY A 388 26.34 12.78 13.67
N ASP A 389 26.31 13.36 14.85
CA ASP A 389 27.45 13.39 15.76
C ASP A 389 27.50 12.11 16.60
N PHE A 390 28.13 11.04 16.06
CA PHE A 390 28.32 9.78 16.78
C PHE A 390 29.40 9.87 17.86
N GLY A 391 30.24 10.89 17.77
CA GLY A 391 31.32 11.20 18.74
C GLY A 391 30.85 12.01 19.95
N ASN A 392 29.72 12.66 19.88
CA ASN A 392 29.25 13.71 20.80
C ASN A 392 30.34 14.79 21.00
N ASP A 393 31.02 15.12 19.92
CA ASP A 393 32.12 16.12 19.93
C ASP A 393 31.78 17.35 19.06
N GLY A 394 30.55 17.43 18.55
CA GLY A 394 30.03 18.53 17.75
C GLY A 394 30.43 18.48 16.29
N ARG A 395 31.09 17.41 15.86
CA ARG A 395 31.50 17.22 14.47
C ARG A 395 30.59 16.21 13.82
N PRO A 396 30.00 16.53 12.66
CA PRO A 396 29.13 15.58 11.96
C PRO A 396 29.92 14.44 11.35
N ASP A 397 29.53 13.22 11.66
CA ASP A 397 30.04 11.99 11.09
C ASP A 397 29.09 11.48 10.01
N ILE A 398 29.58 10.60 9.11
CA ILE A 398 28.82 10.05 8.00
C ILE A 398 28.79 8.53 8.09
N ALA A 399 27.59 7.92 8.00
CA ALA A 399 27.47 6.48 7.85
C ALA A 399 26.78 6.13 6.53
N VAL A 400 27.35 5.16 5.77
CA VAL A 400 26.83 4.71 4.47
C VAL A 400 26.66 3.22 4.46
N ASN A 401 25.45 2.75 4.15
CA ASN A 401 25.18 1.33 3.91
C ASN A 401 25.52 0.98 2.46
N THR A 402 26.04 -0.24 2.23
CA THR A 402 26.53 -0.65 0.92
C THR A 402 25.97 -2.00 0.50
N VAL A 403 25.68 -2.16 -0.78
CA VAL A 403 25.24 -3.44 -1.35
C VAL A 403 26.39 -4.42 -1.37
N GLY A 404 26.22 -5.55 -0.68
CA GLY A 404 27.18 -6.64 -0.66
C GLY A 404 28.54 -6.29 -0.01
N GLY A 405 28.62 -5.13 0.64
CA GLY A 405 29.81 -4.61 1.32
C GLY A 405 29.64 -4.49 2.84
N ARG A 406 30.57 -3.76 3.45
CA ARG A 406 30.50 -3.40 4.88
C ARG A 406 29.88 -2.04 5.04
N LEU A 407 29.17 -1.81 6.13
CA LEU A 407 28.80 -0.48 6.59
C LEU A 407 30.07 0.38 6.68
N GLN A 408 30.06 1.57 6.09
CA GLN A 408 31.11 2.55 6.19
C GLN A 408 30.69 3.59 7.24
N LEU A 409 31.57 3.87 8.19
CA LEU A 409 31.40 4.93 9.17
C LEU A 409 32.65 5.82 9.07
N LEU A 410 32.43 7.08 8.75
CA LEU A 410 33.45 8.11 8.56
C LEU A 410 33.33 9.11 9.69
N GLN A 411 34.37 9.25 10.47
CA GLN A 411 34.42 10.22 11.56
C GLN A 411 35.15 11.49 11.10
N SER A 412 34.49 12.63 11.34
CA SER A 412 35.08 13.93 11.10
C SER A 412 36.18 14.22 12.13
N THR A 413 37.34 14.71 11.67
CA THR A 413 38.51 14.97 12.52
C THR A 413 39.05 16.38 12.37
N GLY A 414 38.55 17.17 11.42
CA GLY A 414 39.21 18.44 11.01
C GLY A 414 38.36 19.69 11.09
N ALA A 415 37.06 19.60 11.41
CA ALA A 415 36.17 20.79 11.51
C ALA A 415 36.70 21.82 12.51
N GLN A 416 36.68 23.10 12.10
CA GLN A 416 37.31 24.21 12.87
C GLN A 416 36.29 25.33 13.16
N GLY A 417 35.11 25.03 13.57
CA GLY A 417 34.11 26.01 13.99
C GLY A 417 33.60 25.75 15.39
N HIS A 418 32.98 26.72 16.00
CA HIS A 418 32.12 26.48 17.16
C HIS A 418 30.82 25.79 16.71
N TRP A 419 30.17 25.14 17.63
CA TRP A 419 28.97 24.37 17.33
C TRP A 419 27.90 24.43 18.44
N LEU A 420 26.68 24.15 18.10
CA LEU A 420 25.57 23.91 19.03
C LEU A 420 24.71 22.76 18.55
N GLU A 421 24.51 21.76 19.39
CA GLU A 421 23.58 20.68 19.09
C GLU A 421 22.32 20.78 19.95
N VAL A 422 21.16 20.82 19.30
CA VAL A 422 19.86 21.00 19.96
C VAL A 422 19.08 19.70 19.91
N ARG A 423 18.80 19.13 21.08
CA ARG A 423 17.89 17.99 21.27
C ARG A 423 16.54 18.50 21.74
N LEU A 424 15.48 18.15 21.07
CA LEU A 424 14.13 18.37 21.57
C LEU A 424 13.80 17.31 22.62
N ALA A 425 13.25 17.74 23.76
CA ALA A 425 12.95 16.82 24.88
C ALA A 425 11.80 15.85 24.58
N ARG A 426 11.06 16.12 23.52
CA ARG A 426 10.00 15.29 22.95
C ARG A 426 10.20 15.25 21.44
N PHE A 427 10.10 14.08 20.86
CA PHE A 427 10.13 13.91 19.42
C PHE A 427 9.01 14.74 18.78
N SER A 428 9.34 15.67 17.91
CA SER A 428 8.42 16.67 17.34
C SER A 428 8.75 16.94 15.86
N PRO A 429 8.57 15.94 14.98
CA PRO A 429 8.91 16.11 13.56
C PRO A 429 8.14 17.28 12.95
N GLY A 430 8.85 18.14 12.20
CA GLY A 430 8.36 19.42 11.73
C GLY A 430 8.60 20.59 12.69
N ALA A 431 9.26 20.36 13.82
CA ALA A 431 9.73 21.46 14.65
C ALA A 431 10.92 22.15 13.99
N VAL A 432 10.84 23.47 13.86
CA VAL A 432 11.88 24.32 13.26
C VAL A 432 12.67 25.03 14.36
N VAL A 433 13.98 24.84 14.34
CA VAL A 433 14.91 25.53 15.23
C VAL A 433 15.70 26.57 14.46
N THR A 434 15.63 27.81 14.91
CA THR A 434 16.40 28.94 14.36
C THR A 434 17.41 29.40 15.37
N ALA A 435 18.69 29.31 15.02
CA ALA A 435 19.76 29.90 15.76
C ALA A 435 20.10 31.28 15.16
N VAL A 436 19.90 32.33 15.93
CA VAL A 436 20.27 33.71 15.56
C VAL A 436 21.63 34.00 16.11
N LEU A 437 22.64 34.19 15.27
CA LEU A 437 24.01 34.48 15.66
C LEU A 437 24.18 35.95 16.11
N PRO A 438 25.21 36.27 16.89
CA PRO A 438 25.62 37.65 17.09
C PRO A 438 25.89 38.31 15.73
N GLY A 439 25.18 39.37 15.40
CA GLY A 439 25.25 40.00 14.06
C GLY A 439 24.01 39.76 13.20
N GLY A 440 23.09 38.90 13.65
CA GLY A 440 21.75 38.77 13.10
C GLY A 440 21.59 37.67 12.00
N ARG A 441 22.66 36.96 11.62
CA ARG A 441 22.56 35.78 10.74
C ARG A 441 21.68 34.72 11.38
N ARG A 442 20.82 34.12 10.60
CA ARG A 442 19.87 33.08 11.04
C ARG A 442 20.27 31.77 10.40
N LEU A 443 20.37 30.73 11.21
CA LEU A 443 20.58 29.36 10.77
C LEU A 443 19.31 28.56 11.09
N VAL A 444 18.74 27.88 10.13
CA VAL A 444 17.47 27.15 10.29
C VAL A 444 17.71 25.67 10.13
N ARG A 445 17.16 24.86 11.04
CA ARG A 445 17.15 23.39 10.97
C ARG A 445 15.77 22.89 11.36
N GLU A 446 15.33 21.82 10.74
CA GLU A 446 14.05 21.18 11.01
C GLU A 446 14.25 19.75 11.55
N GLU A 447 13.52 19.36 12.59
CA GLU A 447 13.51 17.96 13.05
C GLU A 447 12.70 17.12 12.06
N GLN A 448 13.39 16.30 11.29
CA GLN A 448 12.81 15.41 10.27
C GLN A 448 13.01 13.96 10.66
N ALA A 449 12.00 13.11 10.37
CA ALA A 449 12.09 11.68 10.49
C ALA A 449 11.72 11.02 9.15
N GLY A 450 12.70 10.45 8.49
CA GLY A 450 12.61 9.98 7.11
C GLY A 450 13.09 11.05 6.14
N SER A 451 14.21 10.80 5.50
CA SER A 451 14.84 11.62 4.47
C SER A 451 15.96 10.78 3.83
N SER A 452 16.79 11.37 2.98
CA SER A 452 17.86 10.64 2.29
C SER A 452 17.27 9.51 1.43
N TYR A 453 17.99 8.42 1.29
CA TYR A 453 17.50 7.21 0.62
C TYR A 453 17.16 6.16 1.67
N LEU A 454 15.86 5.90 1.86
CA LEU A 454 15.31 4.87 2.74
C LEU A 454 15.81 4.94 4.19
N SER A 455 16.16 6.14 4.68
CA SER A 455 16.92 6.33 5.91
C SER A 455 16.27 7.35 6.84
N SER A 456 16.77 7.44 8.07
CA SER A 456 16.37 8.45 9.06
C SER A 456 17.59 9.01 9.74
N GLN A 457 17.76 10.34 9.65
CA GLN A 457 18.91 11.07 10.16
C GLN A 457 18.94 11.12 11.70
N ASP A 458 20.00 11.72 12.24
CA ASP A 458 20.07 12.10 13.65
C ASP A 458 18.90 13.06 13.98
N PRO A 459 18.05 12.74 14.97
CA PRO A 459 16.98 13.66 15.36
C PRO A 459 17.47 14.90 16.12
N ARG A 460 18.76 14.97 16.49
CA ARG A 460 19.36 16.15 17.07
C ARG A 460 19.76 17.11 15.96
N LEU A 461 19.63 18.39 16.22
CA LEU A 461 19.86 19.45 15.23
C LEU A 461 21.20 20.11 15.48
N LEU A 462 22.18 19.83 14.63
CA LEU A 462 23.53 20.38 14.72
C LEU A 462 23.62 21.69 13.92
N PHE A 463 24.21 22.69 14.54
CA PHE A 463 24.56 23.99 13.98
C PHE A 463 26.06 24.20 14.07
N GLY A 464 26.73 24.40 12.94
CA GLY A 464 28.04 25.04 12.92
C GLY A 464 27.80 26.54 13.13
N LEU A 465 28.64 27.13 13.94
CA LEU A 465 28.53 28.55 14.34
C LEU A 465 29.68 29.40 13.81
N GLY A 466 30.60 28.82 13.07
CA GLY A 466 31.82 29.46 12.62
C GLY A 466 32.63 29.98 13.80
N GLU A 467 32.96 31.27 13.82
CA GLU A 467 33.68 31.93 14.92
C GLU A 467 32.77 32.35 16.09
N ALA A 468 31.44 32.17 15.99
CA ALA A 468 30.52 32.62 17.02
C ALA A 468 30.55 31.71 18.26
N THR A 469 30.91 32.23 19.42
CA THR A 469 30.97 31.51 20.70
C THR A 469 29.64 31.39 21.43
N SER A 470 28.57 31.95 20.87
CA SER A 470 27.20 31.85 21.39
C SER A 470 26.16 32.10 20.30
N VAL A 471 24.94 31.62 20.54
CA VAL A 471 23.71 31.96 19.81
C VAL A 471 22.98 33.04 20.59
N ALA A 472 22.73 34.21 19.99
CA ALA A 472 22.09 35.33 20.66
C ALA A 472 20.61 35.05 21.01
N ASP A 473 19.88 34.41 20.12
CA ASP A 473 18.52 33.91 20.37
C ASP A 473 18.30 32.57 19.66
N LEU A 474 17.93 31.53 20.40
CA LEU A 474 17.56 30.24 19.88
C LEU A 474 16.05 30.09 19.97
N VAL A 475 15.40 30.06 18.80
CA VAL A 475 13.95 29.98 18.68
C VAL A 475 13.57 28.58 18.24
N VAL A 476 12.75 27.90 19.01
CA VAL A 476 12.16 26.59 18.64
C VAL A 476 10.68 26.78 18.38
N ARG A 477 10.27 26.66 17.14
CA ARG A 477 8.85 26.66 16.71
C ARG A 477 8.39 25.22 16.53
N TYR A 478 7.46 24.79 17.35
CA TYR A 478 6.86 23.46 17.28
C TYR A 478 5.71 23.41 16.29
N PRO A 479 5.36 22.24 15.74
CA PRO A 479 4.12 22.05 14.99
C PRO A 479 2.92 22.58 15.79
N GLY A 480 2.04 23.35 15.12
CA GLY A 480 0.94 24.06 15.78
C GLY A 480 1.29 25.44 16.32
N GLY A 481 2.50 25.96 15.99
CA GLY A 481 2.88 27.38 16.15
C GLY A 481 3.31 27.82 17.54
N THR A 482 3.50 26.89 18.48
CA THR A 482 4.04 27.23 19.80
C THR A 482 5.56 27.46 19.71
N GLU A 483 6.08 28.50 20.37
CA GLU A 483 7.51 28.84 20.35
C GLU A 483 8.14 28.78 21.74
N THR A 484 9.43 28.45 21.76
CA THR A 484 10.33 28.56 22.90
C THR A 484 11.52 29.41 22.51
N HIS A 485 11.88 30.41 23.32
CA HIS A 485 13.04 31.25 23.13
C HIS A 485 14.06 31.03 24.22
N LEU A 486 15.32 30.88 23.85
CA LEU A 486 16.47 30.82 24.75
C LEU A 486 17.49 31.84 24.31
N ALA A 487 17.72 32.88 25.14
CA ALA A 487 18.71 33.91 24.86
C ALA A 487 20.12 33.51 25.33
N ASP A 488 21.13 34.00 24.64
CA ASP A 488 22.55 33.88 24.99
C ASP A 488 23.02 32.44 25.25
N VAL A 489 22.71 31.53 24.33
CA VAL A 489 23.09 30.12 24.44
C VAL A 489 24.55 29.95 24.04
N ALA A 490 25.40 29.53 24.96
CA ALA A 490 26.84 29.34 24.71
C ALA A 490 27.06 28.16 23.74
N ALA A 491 28.07 28.27 22.87
CA ALA A 491 28.52 27.26 21.95
C ALA A 491 29.16 26.02 22.63
N ASP A 492 29.57 25.05 21.82
CA ASP A 492 30.34 23.85 22.15
C ASP A 492 29.62 22.93 23.15
N ARG A 493 28.35 22.73 22.96
CA ARG A 493 27.53 21.86 23.82
C ARG A 493 26.29 21.30 23.16
N ILE A 494 25.82 20.21 23.76
CA ILE A 494 24.50 19.66 23.49
C ILE A 494 23.53 20.24 24.52
N ILE A 495 22.41 20.80 24.06
CA ILE A 495 21.34 21.29 24.92
C ILE A 495 20.06 20.54 24.70
N THR A 496 19.20 20.48 25.73
CA THR A 496 17.87 19.89 25.60
C THR A 496 16.81 20.97 25.81
N VAL A 497 15.99 21.22 24.77
CA VAL A 497 14.91 22.20 24.81
C VAL A 497 13.56 21.49 25.03
N ARG A 498 12.76 22.03 25.94
CA ARG A 498 11.43 21.53 26.29
C ARG A 498 10.37 22.45 25.71
N ALA A 499 9.37 21.83 25.06
CA ALA A 499 8.19 22.57 24.64
C ALA A 499 7.47 23.18 25.84
N PRO A 500 6.90 24.39 25.72
CA PRO A 500 5.98 24.94 26.71
C PRO A 500 4.84 23.94 26.95
N ARG A 501 4.30 23.93 28.20
CA ARG A 501 3.12 23.11 28.48
C ARG A 501 1.93 23.61 27.64
N THR A 502 1.72 23.03 26.47
CA THR A 502 0.50 23.28 25.69
C THR A 502 -0.66 22.53 26.31
N VAL A 503 -1.82 23.16 26.36
CA VAL A 503 -3.10 22.48 26.54
C VAL A 503 -3.28 21.61 25.29
N ARG A 504 -3.24 20.29 25.45
CA ARG A 504 -3.48 19.36 24.34
C ARG A 504 -4.73 19.79 23.57
N PRO A 505 -4.71 19.84 22.24
CA PRO A 505 -5.91 20.05 21.45
C PRO A 505 -6.96 19.03 21.91
N LYS A 506 -8.21 19.47 22.03
CA LYS A 506 -9.32 18.60 22.43
C LYS A 506 -9.32 17.39 21.52
N ARG A 507 -9.11 16.20 22.13
CA ARG A 507 -9.28 14.88 21.50
C ARG A 507 -10.45 14.92 20.52
N THR A 508 -10.21 14.61 19.26
CA THR A 508 -11.28 14.43 18.27
C THR A 508 -12.29 13.45 18.86
N VAL A 509 -13.48 13.97 19.15
CA VAL A 509 -14.54 13.17 19.77
C VAL A 509 -14.97 12.15 18.73
N ARG A 510 -14.70 10.86 18.96
CA ARG A 510 -15.28 9.80 18.12
C ARG A 510 -16.78 10.01 18.00
N PRO A 511 -17.36 9.90 16.80
CA PRO A 511 -18.78 10.13 16.65
C PRO A 511 -19.58 9.22 17.59
N THR A 512 -20.49 9.80 18.34
CA THR A 512 -21.41 9.06 19.22
C THR A 512 -22.60 8.50 18.47
N SER A 513 -22.87 9.03 17.25
CA SER A 513 -23.92 8.57 16.35
C SER A 513 -23.33 8.07 15.04
N TYR A 514 -23.89 6.99 14.53
CA TYR A 514 -23.54 6.42 13.22
C TYR A 514 -24.39 7.02 12.06
N LEU A 515 -25.37 7.85 12.38
CA LEU A 515 -26.21 8.56 11.43
C LEU A 515 -25.66 9.94 11.12
N ILE A 516 -25.81 10.38 9.86
CA ILE A 516 -25.50 11.73 9.42
C ILE A 516 -26.65 12.66 9.84
N PRO A 517 -26.42 13.67 10.68
CA PRO A 517 -27.50 14.55 11.12
C PRO A 517 -28.13 15.34 9.96
N GLY A 518 -29.45 15.37 9.91
CA GLY A 518 -30.21 16.14 8.89
C GLY A 518 -30.13 15.56 7.47
N CYS A 519 -29.61 14.35 7.30
CA CYS A 519 -29.55 13.65 6.01
C CYS A 519 -30.93 13.10 5.65
N THR A 520 -31.32 13.21 4.38
CA THR A 520 -32.49 12.54 3.80
C THR A 520 -32.01 11.29 3.07
N ARG A 521 -32.49 10.13 3.51
CA ARG A 521 -32.16 8.86 2.90
C ARG A 521 -32.68 8.78 1.47
N ALA A 522 -31.87 8.24 0.56
CA ALA A 522 -32.28 7.99 -0.81
C ALA A 522 -33.45 6.99 -0.88
N ASP A 523 -34.36 7.18 -1.83
CA ASP A 523 -35.36 6.19 -2.18
C ASP A 523 -34.68 5.01 -2.88
N LEU A 524 -34.86 3.82 -2.38
CA LEU A 524 -34.29 2.60 -2.95
C LEU A 524 -35.20 1.97 -4.01
N HIS A 525 -36.28 2.63 -4.40
CA HIS A 525 -37.22 2.17 -5.43
C HIS A 525 -37.75 0.74 -5.22
N GLY A 526 -37.82 0.31 -3.98
CA GLY A 526 -38.30 -1.03 -3.60
C GLY A 526 -37.19 -2.07 -3.37
N ASP A 527 -35.95 -1.73 -3.62
CA ASP A 527 -34.80 -2.58 -3.32
C ASP A 527 -34.50 -2.66 -1.83
N SER A 528 -33.94 -3.76 -1.39
CA SER A 528 -33.37 -3.86 -0.04
C SER A 528 -31.95 -3.32 0.01
N VAL A 529 -31.46 -2.97 1.21
CA VAL A 529 -30.05 -2.60 1.36
C VAL A 529 -29.10 -3.75 0.98
N ALA A 530 -29.52 -5.00 1.12
CA ALA A 530 -28.71 -6.14 0.69
C ALA A 530 -28.55 -6.16 -0.84
N ARG A 531 -29.62 -5.85 -1.59
CA ARG A 531 -29.58 -5.70 -3.05
C ARG A 531 -28.67 -4.55 -3.48
N VAL A 532 -28.75 -3.41 -2.78
CA VAL A 532 -27.88 -2.25 -3.02
C VAL A 532 -26.42 -2.61 -2.80
N TRP A 533 -26.09 -3.33 -1.74
CA TRP A 533 -24.71 -3.75 -1.45
C TRP A 533 -24.21 -4.86 -2.39
N ASP A 534 -25.08 -5.72 -2.88
CA ASP A 534 -24.73 -6.68 -3.93
C ASP A 534 -24.32 -5.95 -5.22
N GLU A 535 -25.09 -4.96 -5.67
CA GLU A 535 -24.72 -4.18 -6.85
C GLU A 535 -23.43 -3.38 -6.64
N ALA A 536 -23.22 -2.78 -5.45
CA ALA A 536 -21.97 -2.08 -5.14
C ALA A 536 -20.76 -3.03 -5.16
N MET A 537 -20.97 -4.29 -4.80
CA MET A 537 -19.94 -5.32 -4.87
C MET A 537 -19.67 -5.74 -6.33
N LEU A 538 -20.68 -5.89 -7.14
CA LEU A 538 -20.54 -6.17 -8.57
C LEU A 538 -19.81 -5.04 -9.30
N ASP A 539 -20.12 -3.78 -8.94
CA ASP A 539 -19.41 -2.62 -9.46
C ASP A 539 -17.93 -2.60 -9.05
N ALA A 540 -17.61 -3.01 -7.84
CA ALA A 540 -16.22 -3.16 -7.40
C ALA A 540 -15.49 -4.28 -8.18
N ILE A 541 -16.15 -5.39 -8.49
CA ILE A 541 -15.61 -6.47 -9.33
C ILE A 541 -15.30 -5.96 -10.75
N ARG A 542 -16.22 -5.21 -11.37
CA ARG A 542 -16.03 -4.65 -12.72
C ARG A 542 -14.82 -3.70 -12.81
N ARG A 543 -14.37 -3.17 -11.68
CA ARG A 543 -13.22 -2.23 -11.55
C ARG A 543 -11.92 -2.91 -11.16
N ASP A 544 -11.94 -4.22 -10.96
CA ASP A 544 -10.76 -5.00 -10.55
C ASP A 544 -10.29 -5.93 -11.66
N PHE A 545 -9.06 -6.43 -11.57
CA PHE A 545 -8.59 -7.47 -12.48
C PHE A 545 -9.40 -8.76 -12.29
N PRO A 546 -9.84 -9.40 -13.37
CA PRO A 546 -10.63 -10.61 -13.27
C PRO A 546 -9.89 -11.74 -12.58
N ALA A 547 -10.35 -12.08 -11.40
CA ALA A 547 -9.89 -13.22 -10.62
C ALA A 547 -11.11 -14.02 -10.13
N PRO A 548 -11.73 -14.89 -10.97
CA PRO A 548 -13.01 -15.53 -10.66
C PRO A 548 -13.03 -16.26 -9.32
N THR A 549 -11.94 -16.90 -8.94
CA THR A 549 -11.79 -17.56 -7.64
C THR A 549 -11.85 -16.58 -6.47
N THR A 550 -11.09 -15.50 -6.56
CA THR A 550 -11.07 -14.43 -5.56
C THR A 550 -12.43 -13.74 -5.47
N HIS A 551 -13.07 -13.48 -6.62
CA HIS A 551 -14.38 -12.84 -6.67
C HIS A 551 -15.47 -13.73 -6.08
N ALA A 552 -15.50 -15.03 -6.39
CA ALA A 552 -16.43 -15.97 -5.75
C ALA A 552 -16.30 -15.98 -4.22
N ARG A 553 -15.07 -15.95 -3.72
CA ARG A 553 -14.78 -15.88 -2.29
C ARG A 553 -15.22 -14.54 -1.69
N ASN A 554 -14.97 -13.42 -2.35
CA ASN A 554 -15.36 -12.09 -1.88
C ASN A 554 -16.88 -11.94 -1.84
N LEU A 555 -17.58 -12.41 -2.88
CA LEU A 555 -19.03 -12.50 -2.92
C LEU A 555 -19.58 -13.30 -1.73
N PHE A 556 -19.01 -14.47 -1.44
CA PHE A 556 -19.40 -15.27 -0.27
C PHE A 556 -19.14 -14.53 1.06
N HIS A 557 -17.97 -13.93 1.25
CA HIS A 557 -17.65 -13.26 2.51
C HIS A 557 -18.54 -12.05 2.79
N VAL A 558 -18.85 -11.25 1.75
CA VAL A 558 -19.76 -10.10 1.90
C VAL A 558 -21.18 -10.59 2.20
N SER A 559 -21.65 -11.60 1.46
CA SER A 559 -22.99 -12.18 1.68
C SER A 559 -23.14 -12.83 3.06
N ALA A 560 -22.10 -13.50 3.55
CA ALA A 560 -22.07 -14.04 4.91
C ALA A 560 -22.04 -12.93 5.98
N ALA A 561 -21.33 -11.84 5.72
CA ALA A 561 -21.37 -10.67 6.61
C ALA A 561 -22.76 -10.01 6.66
N MET A 562 -23.44 -9.93 5.51
CA MET A 562 -24.83 -9.44 5.45
C MET A 562 -25.81 -10.40 6.16
N TRP A 563 -25.60 -11.71 6.01
CA TRP A 563 -26.37 -12.73 6.70
C TRP A 563 -26.20 -12.62 8.23
N ASP A 564 -24.98 -12.56 8.73
CA ASP A 564 -24.69 -12.45 10.15
C ASP A 564 -25.29 -11.17 10.75
N ALA A 565 -25.20 -10.04 10.01
CA ALA A 565 -25.78 -8.77 10.41
C ALA A 565 -27.32 -8.80 10.47
N TRP A 566 -27.96 -9.51 9.54
CA TRP A 566 -29.39 -9.74 9.56
C TRP A 566 -29.79 -10.68 10.72
N ALA A 567 -29.07 -11.80 10.87
CA ALA A 567 -29.32 -12.84 11.88
C ALA A 567 -29.09 -12.32 13.31
N ALA A 568 -28.21 -11.32 13.51
CA ALA A 568 -27.99 -10.69 14.80
C ALA A 568 -29.28 -10.09 15.43
N TYR A 569 -30.28 -9.78 14.61
CA TYR A 569 -31.60 -9.27 15.02
C TYR A 569 -32.73 -10.26 14.71
N ASP A 570 -32.41 -11.56 14.57
CA ASP A 570 -33.39 -12.64 14.36
C ASP A 570 -33.26 -13.68 15.47
N HIS A 571 -34.37 -14.12 16.03
CA HIS A 571 -34.39 -15.08 17.14
C HIS A 571 -34.28 -16.53 16.69
N THR A 572 -34.49 -16.81 15.40
CA THR A 572 -34.56 -18.18 14.85
C THR A 572 -33.38 -18.53 13.95
N ALA A 573 -32.70 -17.54 13.42
CA ALA A 573 -31.59 -17.72 12.51
C ALA A 573 -30.26 -17.47 13.23
N ASP A 574 -29.31 -18.38 13.09
CA ASP A 574 -27.95 -18.19 13.58
C ASP A 574 -27.05 -17.57 12.52
N GLY A 575 -26.10 -16.72 12.94
CA GLY A 575 -25.06 -16.22 12.04
C GLY A 575 -24.05 -17.33 11.70
N TYR A 576 -23.35 -17.16 10.62
CA TYR A 576 -22.36 -18.12 10.12
C TYR A 576 -20.97 -17.92 10.79
N PHE A 577 -20.46 -16.70 10.80
CA PHE A 577 -19.20 -16.36 11.47
C PHE A 577 -19.39 -15.78 12.87
N VAL A 578 -20.51 -15.07 13.09
CA VAL A 578 -20.81 -14.35 14.33
C VAL A 578 -22.25 -14.63 14.74
N THR A 579 -22.42 -15.23 15.92
CA THR A 579 -23.74 -15.68 16.41
C THR A 579 -24.32 -14.78 17.49
N GLU A 580 -23.78 -13.57 17.70
CA GLU A 580 -24.30 -12.62 18.69
C GLU A 580 -25.73 -12.18 18.37
N LYS A 581 -26.54 -11.95 19.43
CA LYS A 581 -27.94 -11.52 19.30
C LYS A 581 -28.16 -10.17 19.95
N HIS A 582 -28.95 -9.33 19.30
CA HIS A 582 -29.27 -7.99 19.73
C HIS A 582 -30.76 -7.69 19.64
N HIS A 583 -31.21 -6.71 20.43
CA HIS A 583 -32.57 -6.18 20.39
C HIS A 583 -32.56 -4.75 19.84
N ALA A 584 -33.58 -4.41 19.08
CA ALA A 584 -33.79 -3.04 18.59
C ALA A 584 -35.27 -2.69 18.60
N ALA A 585 -35.60 -1.43 18.87
CA ALA A 585 -36.98 -0.94 18.80
C ALA A 585 -37.52 -0.96 17.36
N ASP A 586 -36.64 -0.60 16.40
CA ASP A 586 -36.90 -0.77 14.96
C ASP A 586 -35.91 -1.81 14.43
N VAL A 587 -36.38 -3.04 14.31
CA VAL A 587 -35.59 -4.19 13.85
C VAL A 587 -35.17 -4.05 12.40
N LEU A 588 -36.04 -3.47 11.54
CA LEU A 588 -35.71 -3.30 10.14
C LEU A 588 -34.58 -2.29 9.96
N ALA A 589 -34.70 -1.11 10.55
CA ALA A 589 -33.65 -0.11 10.50
C ALA A 589 -32.32 -0.59 11.13
N ALA A 590 -32.40 -1.38 12.20
CA ALA A 590 -31.21 -1.97 12.82
C ALA A 590 -30.51 -2.98 11.90
N ARG A 591 -31.26 -3.86 11.25
CA ARG A 591 -30.74 -4.80 10.24
C ARG A 591 -30.08 -4.06 9.07
N GLU A 592 -30.75 -3.06 8.52
CA GLU A 592 -30.24 -2.28 7.39
C GLU A 592 -28.92 -1.58 7.73
N ALA A 593 -28.83 -0.97 8.91
CA ALA A 593 -27.61 -0.34 9.36
C ALA A 593 -26.49 -1.35 9.60
N ALA A 594 -26.76 -2.46 10.32
CA ALA A 594 -25.76 -3.49 10.58
C ALA A 594 -25.23 -4.13 9.29
N ILE A 595 -26.10 -4.44 8.33
CA ILE A 595 -25.75 -4.96 7.00
C ILE A 595 -24.85 -3.97 6.27
N SER A 596 -25.23 -2.68 6.25
CA SER A 596 -24.49 -1.66 5.52
C SER A 596 -23.08 -1.47 6.09
N PHE A 597 -22.92 -1.43 7.40
CA PHE A 597 -21.59 -1.34 8.02
C PHE A 597 -20.76 -2.62 7.82
N ALA A 598 -21.38 -3.79 7.86
CA ALA A 598 -20.69 -5.05 7.63
C ALA A 598 -20.19 -5.15 6.18
N ALA A 599 -21.07 -4.94 5.20
CA ALA A 599 -20.73 -4.98 3.78
C ALA A 599 -19.68 -3.93 3.42
N TYR A 600 -19.89 -2.68 3.79
CA TYR A 600 -18.97 -1.58 3.53
C TYR A 600 -17.54 -1.88 4.01
N ARG A 601 -17.37 -2.35 5.25
CA ARG A 601 -16.03 -2.64 5.81
C ARG A 601 -15.36 -3.83 5.14
N VAL A 602 -16.10 -4.88 4.83
CA VAL A 602 -15.54 -6.04 4.11
C VAL A 602 -15.13 -5.63 2.70
N LEU A 603 -15.96 -4.86 1.98
CA LEU A 603 -15.65 -4.38 0.63
C LEU A 603 -14.43 -3.45 0.60
N LEU A 604 -14.35 -2.47 1.52
CA LEU A 604 -13.15 -1.64 1.63
C LEU A 604 -11.88 -2.46 1.83
N TRP A 605 -11.97 -3.52 2.62
CA TRP A 605 -10.84 -4.41 2.86
C TRP A 605 -10.46 -5.21 1.62
N ARG A 606 -11.45 -5.86 0.97
CA ARG A 606 -11.24 -6.76 -0.17
C ARG A 606 -10.75 -6.05 -1.43
N TYR A 607 -11.28 -4.86 -1.69
CA TYR A 607 -10.97 -4.07 -2.88
C TYR A 607 -9.98 -2.94 -2.61
N GLY A 608 -9.31 -2.96 -1.47
CA GLY A 608 -8.23 -2.02 -1.14
C GLY A 608 -7.01 -2.09 -2.07
N TYR A 609 -6.90 -3.14 -2.86
CA TYR A 609 -5.84 -3.37 -3.84
C TYR A 609 -6.37 -3.58 -5.27
N ALA A 610 -7.64 -3.23 -5.50
CA ALA A 610 -8.23 -3.35 -6.84
C ALA A 610 -7.52 -2.41 -7.84
N ALA A 611 -7.54 -2.80 -9.11
CA ALA A 611 -6.92 -2.01 -10.18
C ALA A 611 -7.46 -0.57 -10.27
N ASN A 612 -8.73 -0.35 -9.89
CA ASN A 612 -9.35 0.97 -9.84
C ASN A 612 -9.93 1.26 -8.44
N VAL A 613 -9.08 1.11 -7.44
CA VAL A 613 -9.44 1.19 -6.02
C VAL A 613 -10.15 2.49 -5.63
N ARG A 614 -9.73 3.63 -6.19
CA ARG A 614 -10.34 4.93 -5.86
C ARG A 614 -11.80 4.99 -6.30
N ALA A 615 -12.10 4.63 -7.55
CA ALA A 615 -13.46 4.64 -8.06
C ALA A 615 -14.36 3.66 -7.28
N ALA A 616 -13.84 2.49 -6.90
CA ALA A 616 -14.54 1.54 -6.03
C ALA A 616 -14.83 2.15 -4.65
N PHE A 617 -13.86 2.79 -4.00
CA PHE A 617 -14.03 3.40 -2.69
C PHE A 617 -14.98 4.60 -2.70
N ASP A 618 -14.93 5.43 -3.75
CA ASP A 618 -15.85 6.56 -3.91
C ASP A 618 -17.30 6.09 -4.06
N GLU A 619 -17.53 4.98 -4.78
CA GLU A 619 -18.85 4.36 -4.93
C GLU A 619 -19.35 3.80 -3.60
N LEU A 620 -18.54 3.01 -2.92
CA LEU A 620 -18.88 2.45 -1.61
C LEU A 620 -19.19 3.56 -0.58
N ALA A 621 -18.42 4.64 -0.60
CA ALA A 621 -18.66 5.80 0.26
C ALA A 621 -19.93 6.57 -0.12
N ARG A 622 -20.23 6.70 -1.42
CA ARG A 622 -21.50 7.29 -1.92
C ARG A 622 -22.69 6.45 -1.45
N THR A 623 -22.62 5.14 -1.56
CA THR A 623 -23.66 4.22 -1.08
C THR A 623 -23.93 4.40 0.41
N MET A 624 -22.91 4.46 1.27
CA MET A 624 -23.09 4.73 2.70
C MET A 624 -23.77 6.09 2.96
N ARG A 625 -23.34 7.13 2.23
CA ARG A 625 -23.90 8.47 2.39
C ARG A 625 -25.35 8.57 1.92
N SER A 626 -25.71 7.91 0.81
CA SER A 626 -27.09 7.86 0.31
C SER A 626 -28.03 7.17 1.30
N LEU A 627 -27.53 6.23 2.08
CA LEU A 627 -28.24 5.58 3.18
C LEU A 627 -28.17 6.36 4.51
N CYS A 628 -27.58 7.56 4.49
CA CYS A 628 -27.37 8.44 5.67
C CYS A 628 -26.47 7.85 6.76
N TYR A 629 -25.55 6.97 6.41
CA TYR A 629 -24.59 6.38 7.36
C TYR A 629 -23.22 7.06 7.27
N ARG A 630 -22.60 7.24 8.44
CA ARG A 630 -21.28 7.84 8.60
C ARG A 630 -20.18 6.84 8.34
N ILE A 631 -19.36 7.09 7.36
CA ILE A 631 -18.20 6.22 7.01
C ILE A 631 -17.11 6.22 8.10
N ASP A 632 -17.02 7.29 8.92
CA ASP A 632 -16.05 7.45 10.00
C ASP A 632 -16.49 6.82 11.35
N PHE A 633 -17.69 6.23 11.42
CA PHE A 633 -18.11 5.47 12.60
C PHE A 633 -17.48 4.07 12.59
N VAL A 634 -16.31 3.94 13.21
CA VAL A 634 -15.50 2.68 13.24
C VAL A 634 -15.62 1.89 14.54
N SER A 635 -16.45 2.35 15.49
CA SER A 635 -16.59 1.69 16.80
C SER A 635 -17.08 0.26 16.63
N THR A 636 -16.42 -0.67 17.33
CA THR A 636 -16.86 -2.05 17.52
C THR A 636 -17.45 -2.27 18.93
N LYS A 637 -17.58 -1.21 19.76
CA LYS A 637 -18.05 -1.29 21.13
C LYS A 637 -19.52 -0.93 21.22
N GLY A 638 -20.25 -1.61 22.10
CA GLY A 638 -21.68 -1.38 22.36
C GLY A 638 -22.61 -2.05 21.37
N ASP A 639 -23.92 -1.80 21.49
CA ASP A 639 -24.99 -2.52 20.82
C ASP A 639 -25.64 -1.71 19.68
N SER A 640 -25.02 -0.58 19.26
CA SER A 640 -25.52 0.13 18.09
C SER A 640 -25.39 -0.75 16.84
N PRO A 641 -26.37 -0.72 15.93
CA PRO A 641 -26.33 -1.53 14.70
C PRO A 641 -25.03 -1.40 13.90
N ALA A 642 -24.51 -0.19 13.83
CA ALA A 642 -23.22 0.07 13.18
C ALA A 642 -22.03 -0.61 13.91
N ALA A 643 -22.03 -0.66 15.25
CA ALA A 643 -20.99 -1.35 16.01
C ALA A 643 -21.08 -2.87 15.82
N VAL A 644 -22.28 -3.41 15.74
CA VAL A 644 -22.55 -4.83 15.40
C VAL A 644 -22.00 -5.13 14.01
N GLY A 645 -22.34 -4.34 12.99
CA GLY A 645 -21.85 -4.50 11.62
C GLY A 645 -20.30 -4.43 11.55
N ASN A 646 -19.68 -3.47 12.24
CA ASN A 646 -18.22 -3.35 12.30
C ASN A 646 -17.55 -4.57 12.96
N ARG A 647 -18.16 -5.18 14.02
CA ARG A 647 -17.64 -6.41 14.63
C ARG A 647 -17.72 -7.60 13.70
N ILE A 648 -18.85 -7.74 13.01
CA ILE A 648 -19.06 -8.80 12.01
C ILE A 648 -18.03 -8.68 10.90
N ALA A 649 -17.87 -7.50 10.33
CA ALA A 649 -16.85 -7.26 9.32
C ALA A 649 -15.44 -7.65 9.80
N ALA A 650 -15.08 -7.23 11.02
CA ALA A 650 -13.79 -7.59 11.61
C ALA A 650 -13.62 -9.10 11.82
N ALA A 651 -14.68 -9.86 12.07
CA ALA A 651 -14.64 -11.31 12.18
C ALA A 651 -14.46 -11.97 10.81
N VAL A 652 -15.20 -11.52 9.81
CA VAL A 652 -15.10 -12.02 8.42
C VAL A 652 -13.72 -11.74 7.82
N ILE A 653 -13.17 -10.54 8.02
CA ILE A 653 -11.83 -10.19 7.58
C ILE A 653 -10.78 -11.10 8.23
N ARG A 654 -10.83 -11.28 9.55
CA ARG A 654 -9.91 -12.20 10.25
C ARG A 654 -10.02 -13.65 9.80
N TYR A 655 -11.23 -14.12 9.48
CA TYR A 655 -11.43 -15.46 8.92
C TYR A 655 -10.72 -15.58 7.57
N GLY A 656 -10.94 -14.63 6.67
CA GLY A 656 -10.34 -14.62 5.35
C GLY A 656 -8.82 -14.54 5.34
N GLU A 657 -8.22 -13.84 6.30
CA GLU A 657 -6.76 -13.82 6.46
C GLU A 657 -6.15 -15.21 6.74
N HIS A 658 -6.99 -16.23 7.08
CA HIS A 658 -6.56 -17.56 7.51
C HIS A 658 -7.32 -18.70 6.84
N ASP A 659 -8.13 -18.43 5.83
CA ASP A 659 -8.95 -19.44 5.15
C ASP A 659 -8.18 -20.27 4.11
N GLY A 660 -6.93 -19.93 3.83
CA GLY A 660 -6.07 -20.62 2.88
C GLY A 660 -5.93 -19.95 1.53
N ALA A 661 -6.65 -18.84 1.27
CA ALA A 661 -6.60 -18.12 -0.02
C ALA A 661 -5.35 -17.24 -0.18
N LEU A 662 -4.45 -17.19 0.79
CA LEU A 662 -3.26 -16.33 0.78
C LEU A 662 -3.58 -14.85 0.57
N GLU A 663 -4.73 -14.38 1.04
CA GLU A 663 -5.18 -12.99 0.88
C GLU A 663 -4.13 -11.98 1.34
N ALA A 664 -3.44 -12.30 2.42
CA ALA A 664 -2.36 -11.51 2.96
C ALA A 664 -1.14 -11.39 2.03
N ARG A 665 -1.10 -12.18 0.95
CA ARG A 665 -0.10 -12.14 -0.14
C ARG A 665 -0.75 -11.76 -1.47
N HIS A 666 -1.86 -11.04 -1.44
CA HIS A 666 -2.65 -10.70 -2.64
C HIS A 666 -2.96 -11.91 -3.52
N TYR A 667 -3.26 -13.07 -2.89
CA TYR A 667 -3.60 -14.33 -3.56
C TYR A 667 -2.46 -14.93 -4.40
N ALA A 668 -1.22 -14.50 -4.21
CA ALA A 668 -0.07 -15.03 -4.93
C ALA A 668 0.41 -16.36 -4.32
N ASP A 669 0.40 -17.44 -5.10
CA ASP A 669 1.03 -18.71 -4.75
C ASP A 669 2.43 -18.80 -5.39
N GLU A 670 3.45 -18.47 -4.63
CA GLU A 670 4.85 -18.56 -5.05
C GLU A 670 5.34 -20.03 -5.11
N SER A 671 4.53 -21.00 -4.71
CA SER A 671 4.90 -22.41 -4.70
C SER A 671 4.67 -23.12 -6.04
N TYR A 672 3.83 -22.54 -6.91
CA TYR A 672 3.52 -23.11 -8.21
C TYR A 672 4.46 -22.59 -9.29
N VAL A 673 5.11 -23.51 -9.99
CA VAL A 673 5.95 -23.21 -11.16
C VAL A 673 5.47 -24.08 -12.31
N PRO A 674 5.10 -23.52 -13.49
CA PRO A 674 4.75 -24.30 -14.65
C PRO A 674 5.87 -25.22 -15.10
N VAL A 675 5.53 -26.44 -15.47
CA VAL A 675 6.48 -27.44 -16.02
C VAL A 675 6.81 -27.13 -17.47
N ASN A 676 5.80 -26.70 -18.24
CA ASN A 676 5.94 -26.35 -19.64
C ASN A 676 6.38 -24.91 -19.81
N ALA A 677 7.31 -24.66 -20.72
CA ALA A 677 7.67 -23.31 -21.13
C ALA A 677 6.48 -22.59 -21.79
N PRO A 678 6.36 -21.26 -21.69
CA PRO A 678 5.28 -20.51 -22.31
C PRO A 678 5.19 -20.75 -23.82
N LEU A 679 3.97 -20.96 -24.31
CA LEU A 679 3.67 -20.99 -25.74
C LEU A 679 3.62 -19.57 -26.28
N VAL A 680 4.53 -19.23 -27.19
CA VAL A 680 4.50 -17.96 -27.91
C VAL A 680 3.51 -18.06 -29.04
N VAL A 681 2.32 -17.49 -28.86
CA VAL A 681 1.18 -17.64 -29.76
C VAL A 681 1.46 -17.13 -31.19
N ALA A 682 2.32 -16.11 -31.33
CA ALA A 682 2.74 -15.57 -32.63
C ALA A 682 3.67 -16.50 -33.42
N GLN A 683 4.18 -17.59 -32.84
CA GLN A 683 5.09 -18.53 -33.46
C GLN A 683 4.39 -19.86 -33.78
N SER A 684 4.71 -20.46 -34.90
CA SER A 684 4.20 -21.79 -35.24
C SER A 684 4.91 -22.87 -34.42
N GLY A 685 4.16 -23.90 -34.04
CA GLY A 685 4.68 -25.07 -33.32
C GLY A 685 4.56 -24.90 -31.82
N THR A 686 4.53 -26.04 -31.14
CA THR A 686 4.43 -26.12 -29.69
C THR A 686 5.49 -27.09 -29.16
N ALA A 687 6.36 -26.62 -28.30
CA ALA A 687 7.26 -27.48 -27.53
C ALA A 687 6.69 -27.62 -26.11
N MET A 688 6.27 -28.83 -25.75
CA MET A 688 5.83 -29.17 -24.39
C MET A 688 6.80 -30.17 -23.79
N HIS A 689 7.18 -29.95 -22.54
CA HIS A 689 7.93 -30.91 -21.77
C HIS A 689 7.02 -32.08 -21.34
N ASP A 690 5.82 -31.76 -20.91
CA ASP A 690 4.78 -32.71 -20.54
C ASP A 690 3.40 -32.26 -21.06
N PRO A 691 2.85 -32.95 -22.08
CA PRO A 691 1.56 -32.57 -22.67
C PRO A 691 0.37 -32.83 -21.76
N THR A 692 0.55 -33.45 -20.60
CA THR A 692 -0.50 -33.67 -19.60
C THR A 692 -0.57 -32.53 -18.58
N LEU A 693 0.36 -31.59 -18.64
CA LEU A 693 0.45 -30.48 -17.71
C LEU A 693 0.20 -29.15 -18.41
N TRP A 694 -0.33 -28.16 -17.67
CA TRP A 694 -0.66 -26.85 -18.18
C TRP A 694 0.52 -26.13 -18.84
N GLN A 695 0.28 -25.49 -19.97
CA GLN A 695 1.22 -24.62 -20.64
C GLN A 695 0.70 -23.18 -20.61
N PRO A 696 1.44 -22.23 -20.03
CA PRO A 696 1.06 -20.83 -20.07
C PRO A 696 1.15 -20.27 -21.49
N LEU A 697 0.30 -19.31 -21.84
CA LEU A 697 0.41 -18.55 -23.08
C LEU A 697 1.31 -17.32 -22.87
N ALA A 698 2.15 -17.04 -23.85
CA ALA A 698 2.86 -15.78 -24.02
C ALA A 698 2.18 -14.99 -25.14
N LEU A 699 1.59 -13.85 -24.80
CA LEU A 699 0.82 -12.99 -25.68
C LEU A 699 1.54 -11.66 -25.87
N ASP A 700 1.40 -11.04 -27.05
CA ASP A 700 1.99 -9.72 -27.31
C ASP A 700 1.23 -8.61 -26.55
N GLU A 701 -0.08 -8.72 -26.52
CA GLU A 701 -0.98 -7.87 -25.74
C GLU A 701 -2.03 -8.74 -25.05
N THR A 702 -2.39 -8.39 -23.83
CA THR A 702 -3.44 -9.07 -23.08
C THR A 702 -4.40 -8.06 -22.52
N GLU A 703 -5.67 -8.22 -22.85
CA GLU A 703 -6.76 -7.48 -22.24
C GLU A 703 -7.57 -8.43 -21.39
N ALA A 704 -7.91 -8.01 -20.18
CA ALA A 704 -8.75 -8.81 -19.30
C ALA A 704 -10.19 -8.81 -19.79
N GLN A 705 -10.98 -9.76 -19.31
CA GLN A 705 -12.40 -9.91 -19.70
C GLN A 705 -13.22 -8.63 -19.50
N ASN A 706 -12.88 -7.82 -18.52
CA ASN A 706 -13.53 -6.53 -18.22
C ASN A 706 -12.89 -5.32 -18.90
N GLY A 707 -12.08 -5.52 -19.92
CA GLY A 707 -11.46 -4.44 -20.71
C GLY A 707 -10.25 -3.78 -20.06
N LEU A 708 -9.84 -4.20 -18.87
CA LEU A 708 -8.60 -3.73 -18.26
C LEU A 708 -7.39 -4.36 -18.97
N LYS A 709 -6.40 -3.57 -19.31
CA LYS A 709 -5.16 -4.09 -19.88
C LYS A 709 -4.40 -4.89 -18.82
N VAL A 710 -4.10 -6.15 -19.13
CA VAL A 710 -3.36 -7.04 -18.23
C VAL A 710 -1.87 -6.86 -18.45
N PRO A 711 -1.12 -6.56 -17.40
CA PRO A 711 0.31 -6.29 -17.48
C PRO A 711 1.18 -7.48 -17.94
N ALA A 712 0.74 -8.71 -17.69
CA ALA A 712 1.57 -9.90 -17.93
C ALA A 712 1.52 -10.37 -19.39
N LYS A 713 2.68 -10.43 -20.03
CA LYS A 713 2.82 -11.10 -21.33
C LYS A 713 2.71 -12.63 -21.27
N VAL A 714 2.96 -13.22 -20.12
CA VAL A 714 2.86 -14.66 -19.88
C VAL A 714 1.77 -14.88 -18.83
N GLN A 715 0.83 -15.76 -19.16
CA GLN A 715 -0.25 -16.13 -18.23
C GLN A 715 0.30 -16.80 -16.98
N THR A 716 -0.29 -16.44 -15.84
CA THR A 716 -0.08 -17.11 -14.55
C THR A 716 -1.20 -18.09 -14.27
N PHE A 717 -0.92 -19.17 -13.52
CA PHE A 717 -1.95 -20.11 -13.06
C PHE A 717 -2.70 -19.46 -11.89
N ILE A 718 -3.88 -18.90 -12.15
CA ILE A 718 -4.70 -18.22 -11.15
C ILE A 718 -5.22 -19.24 -10.13
N GLY A 719 -5.04 -18.94 -8.84
CA GLY A 719 -5.60 -19.73 -7.73
C GLY A 719 -5.03 -21.16 -7.63
N ALA A 720 -3.72 -21.31 -7.81
CA ALA A 720 -3.04 -22.60 -7.65
C ALA A 720 -3.23 -23.19 -6.24
N GLU A 721 -3.39 -22.36 -5.22
CA GLU A 721 -3.63 -22.72 -3.81
C GLU A 721 -5.11 -23.01 -3.50
N TRP A 722 -6.03 -22.75 -4.42
CA TRP A 722 -7.47 -22.66 -4.12
C TRP A 722 -8.08 -23.95 -3.57
N GLY A 723 -7.50 -25.11 -3.90
CA GLY A 723 -7.91 -26.39 -3.33
C GLY A 723 -7.78 -26.49 -1.80
N HIS A 724 -6.95 -25.62 -1.20
CA HIS A 724 -6.74 -25.53 0.25
C HIS A 724 -7.64 -24.49 0.93
N VAL A 725 -8.32 -23.64 0.16
CA VAL A 725 -9.22 -22.61 0.71
C VAL A 725 -10.41 -23.27 1.38
N ARG A 726 -10.79 -22.79 2.54
CA ARG A 726 -11.96 -23.29 3.29
C ARG A 726 -13.24 -22.97 2.55
N GLY A 727 -13.96 -24.00 2.12
CA GLY A 727 -15.28 -23.87 1.51
C GLY A 727 -16.39 -23.55 2.51
N PHE A 728 -17.58 -23.24 1.97
CA PHE A 728 -18.81 -22.98 2.73
C PHE A 728 -19.41 -24.27 3.30
N ALA A 729 -19.73 -25.23 2.43
CA ALA A 729 -20.31 -26.51 2.78
C ALA A 729 -19.65 -27.68 2.03
N LEU A 730 -18.58 -27.43 1.30
CA LEU A 730 -17.92 -28.38 0.42
C LEU A 730 -17.36 -29.59 1.18
N PRO A 731 -17.79 -30.81 0.86
CA PRO A 731 -17.22 -32.02 1.44
C PRO A 731 -15.75 -32.18 1.09
N ARG A 732 -14.95 -32.57 2.06
CA ARG A 732 -13.52 -32.77 1.88
C ARG A 732 -13.10 -34.22 2.12
N SER A 733 -12.10 -34.64 1.38
CA SER A 733 -11.42 -35.92 1.58
C SER A 733 -10.65 -35.95 2.92
N LYS A 734 -10.19 -37.13 3.34
CA LYS A 734 -9.33 -37.26 4.53
C LYS A 734 -8.03 -36.46 4.47
N LYS A 735 -7.62 -36.02 3.28
CA LYS A 735 -6.45 -35.16 3.05
C LYS A 735 -6.78 -33.67 3.12
N GLY A 736 -8.02 -33.30 3.44
CA GLY A 736 -8.47 -31.91 3.53
C GLY A 736 -8.68 -31.20 2.18
N LEU A 737 -8.57 -31.92 1.06
CA LEU A 737 -8.80 -31.40 -0.29
C LEU A 737 -10.23 -31.72 -0.76
N PRO A 738 -10.77 -30.98 -1.75
CA PRO A 738 -12.05 -31.33 -2.37
C PRO A 738 -12.07 -32.78 -2.83
N ILE A 739 -13.29 -33.38 -2.86
CA ILE A 739 -13.46 -34.72 -3.37
C ILE A 739 -13.22 -34.72 -4.87
N ASP A 740 -12.29 -35.57 -5.29
CA ASP A 740 -11.84 -35.66 -6.66
C ASP A 740 -12.70 -36.68 -7.44
N PRO A 741 -13.27 -36.32 -8.61
CA PRO A 741 -14.08 -37.22 -9.41
C PRO A 741 -13.27 -38.33 -10.09
N GLY A 742 -11.97 -38.25 -10.09
CA GLY A 742 -11.12 -39.30 -10.64
C GLY A 742 -9.94 -38.80 -11.49
N THR A 743 -9.27 -39.72 -12.11
CA THR A 743 -8.07 -39.49 -12.91
C THR A 743 -8.42 -38.88 -14.27
N PRO A 744 -7.60 -37.94 -14.80
CA PRO A 744 -7.77 -37.42 -16.15
C PRO A 744 -7.71 -38.56 -17.18
N PRO A 745 -8.46 -38.45 -18.28
CA PRO A 745 -8.53 -39.51 -19.29
C PRO A 745 -7.26 -39.74 -20.09
N ILE A 746 -6.37 -38.75 -20.24
CA ILE A 746 -5.15 -38.85 -21.06
C ILE A 746 -4.23 -39.94 -20.51
N GLY A 747 -3.81 -40.88 -21.39
CA GLY A 747 -2.98 -42.02 -21.01
C GLY A 747 -3.65 -43.08 -20.15
N THR A 748 -4.95 -42.96 -19.94
CA THR A 748 -5.80 -43.94 -19.24
C THR A 748 -6.62 -44.78 -20.19
N PRO A 749 -7.34 -45.83 -19.75
CA PRO A 749 -8.29 -46.54 -20.60
C PRO A 749 -9.39 -45.65 -21.23
N ALA A 750 -9.66 -44.46 -20.65
CA ALA A 750 -10.62 -43.48 -21.17
C ALA A 750 -10.03 -42.50 -22.19
N ASP A 751 -8.77 -42.62 -22.59
CA ASP A 751 -8.10 -41.72 -23.51
C ASP A 751 -8.81 -41.55 -24.85
N ALA A 752 -9.34 -42.65 -25.40
CA ALA A 752 -10.08 -42.59 -26.64
C ALA A 752 -11.36 -41.76 -26.54
N ALA A 753 -12.09 -41.84 -25.43
CA ALA A 753 -13.31 -41.06 -25.19
C ALA A 753 -12.95 -39.56 -24.98
N TYR A 754 -11.85 -39.26 -24.30
CA TYR A 754 -11.36 -37.89 -24.12
C TYR A 754 -11.01 -37.25 -25.48
N LYS A 755 -10.25 -37.95 -26.31
CA LYS A 755 -9.89 -37.47 -27.67
C LYS A 755 -11.11 -37.31 -28.54
N GLN A 756 -12.07 -38.25 -28.44
CA GLN A 756 -13.33 -38.16 -29.18
C GLN A 756 -14.15 -36.92 -28.76
N ALA A 757 -14.19 -36.59 -27.46
CA ALA A 757 -14.86 -35.38 -26.99
C ALA A 757 -14.23 -34.11 -27.59
N ALA A 758 -12.90 -34.03 -27.69
CA ALA A 758 -12.23 -32.94 -28.36
C ALA A 758 -12.56 -32.86 -29.87
N VAL A 759 -12.60 -33.99 -30.56
CA VAL A 759 -13.02 -34.07 -31.95
C VAL A 759 -14.49 -33.62 -32.12
N ASP A 760 -15.36 -33.98 -31.17
CA ASP A 760 -16.76 -33.55 -31.20
C ASP A 760 -16.92 -32.05 -31.02
N VAL A 761 -16.09 -31.41 -30.19
CA VAL A 761 -16.05 -29.95 -30.09
C VAL A 761 -15.66 -29.31 -31.43
N ILE A 762 -14.62 -29.84 -32.12
CA ILE A 762 -14.22 -29.35 -33.44
C ILE A 762 -15.37 -29.52 -34.46
N ARG A 763 -16.03 -30.65 -34.47
CA ARG A 763 -17.16 -30.90 -35.38
C ARG A 763 -18.33 -29.94 -35.11
N LYS A 764 -18.70 -29.76 -33.82
CA LYS A 764 -19.74 -28.82 -33.43
C LYS A 764 -19.40 -27.38 -33.78
N SER A 765 -18.13 -26.99 -33.62
CA SER A 765 -17.66 -25.66 -34.03
C SER A 765 -17.85 -25.43 -35.54
N ALA A 766 -17.69 -26.46 -36.37
CA ALA A 766 -17.95 -26.37 -37.80
C ALA A 766 -19.46 -26.15 -38.12
N GLN A 767 -20.36 -26.57 -37.25
CA GLN A 767 -21.79 -26.36 -37.39
C GLN A 767 -22.25 -24.92 -37.08
N LEU A 768 -21.38 -24.09 -36.55
CA LEU A 768 -21.64 -22.66 -36.34
C LEU A 768 -21.62 -21.81 -37.62
N ASP A 769 -21.50 -22.46 -38.80
CA ASP A 769 -21.62 -21.80 -40.08
C ASP A 769 -23.09 -21.61 -40.48
N PRO A 770 -23.63 -20.37 -40.55
CA PRO A 770 -25.01 -20.12 -40.95
C PRO A 770 -25.37 -20.63 -42.37
N ALA A 771 -24.36 -20.85 -43.22
CA ALA A 771 -24.54 -21.35 -44.58
C ALA A 771 -25.03 -22.83 -44.60
N GLN A 772 -24.79 -23.58 -43.53
CA GLN A 772 -25.23 -24.98 -43.40
C GLN A 772 -26.74 -25.10 -43.12
N ARG A 773 -27.40 -24.03 -42.62
CA ARG A 773 -28.86 -23.97 -42.36
C ARG A 773 -29.38 -25.05 -41.42
N GLU A 774 -28.54 -25.60 -40.58
CA GLU A 774 -29.00 -26.50 -39.51
C GLU A 774 -29.89 -25.73 -38.53
N THR A 775 -30.98 -26.38 -38.12
CA THR A 775 -31.96 -25.82 -37.21
C THR A 775 -32.02 -26.60 -35.91
N LEU A 776 -32.22 -25.88 -34.81
CA LEU A 776 -32.45 -26.43 -33.47
C LEU A 776 -33.86 -26.03 -33.02
N ASP A 777 -34.63 -27.01 -32.49
CA ASP A 777 -35.85 -26.70 -31.78
C ASP A 777 -35.53 -26.22 -30.37
N ILE A 778 -35.85 -24.97 -30.10
CA ILE A 778 -35.59 -24.32 -28.78
C ILE A 778 -36.85 -24.26 -27.92
N ALA A 779 -37.92 -24.98 -28.31
CA ALA A 779 -39.08 -25.10 -27.43
C ALA A 779 -38.66 -25.66 -26.04
N PRO A 780 -39.31 -25.25 -24.97
CA PRO A 780 -38.92 -25.67 -23.61
C PRO A 780 -38.92 -27.17 -23.37
N ASP A 781 -39.75 -27.96 -24.12
CA ASP A 781 -39.76 -29.40 -24.03
C ASP A 781 -38.62 -30.07 -24.82
N ALA A 782 -38.00 -29.34 -25.76
CA ALA A 782 -36.88 -29.83 -26.56
C ALA A 782 -35.51 -29.53 -25.88
N VAL A 783 -35.29 -28.27 -25.37
CA VAL A 783 -34.02 -27.89 -24.78
C VAL A 783 -33.97 -28.06 -23.25
N GLY A 784 -35.08 -28.38 -22.61
CA GLY A 784 -35.20 -28.58 -21.17
C GLY A 784 -35.60 -27.32 -20.40
N ASN A 785 -36.63 -27.46 -19.58
CA ASN A 785 -37.15 -26.40 -18.70
C ASN A 785 -37.49 -26.90 -17.29
N ASN A 786 -36.97 -28.06 -16.90
CA ASN A 786 -37.22 -28.63 -15.57
C ASN A 786 -36.29 -28.01 -14.55
N ALA A 787 -36.87 -27.31 -13.60
CA ALA A 787 -36.17 -26.46 -12.65
C ALA A 787 -35.21 -27.21 -11.70
N LEU A 788 -35.35 -28.52 -11.46
CA LEU A 788 -34.57 -29.29 -10.49
C LEU A 788 -34.43 -30.75 -10.88
N GLY A 789 -34.55 -31.09 -12.17
CA GLY A 789 -34.45 -32.44 -12.63
C GLY A 789 -33.05 -32.91 -12.97
N THR A 790 -32.92 -34.14 -13.36
CA THR A 790 -31.77 -34.66 -14.08
C THR A 790 -31.60 -33.83 -15.36
N ASN A 791 -30.41 -33.33 -15.62
CA ASN A 791 -30.11 -32.60 -16.85
C ASN A 791 -29.95 -33.62 -17.99
N ASP A 792 -31.08 -34.18 -18.42
CA ASP A 792 -31.14 -35.21 -19.44
C ASP A 792 -31.52 -34.65 -20.82
N GLY A 793 -31.63 -33.32 -20.94
CA GLY A 793 -32.01 -32.63 -22.17
C GLY A 793 -33.52 -32.63 -22.44
N HIS A 794 -34.34 -33.15 -21.51
CA HIS A 794 -35.80 -33.18 -21.65
C HIS A 794 -36.46 -32.17 -20.72
N GLY A 795 -37.33 -31.35 -21.25
CA GLY A 795 -38.19 -30.41 -20.53
C GLY A 795 -39.55 -30.99 -20.16
N TYR A 796 -40.42 -30.13 -19.61
CA TYR A 796 -41.81 -30.50 -19.40
C TYR A 796 -42.52 -30.64 -20.75
N ALA A 797 -43.19 -31.79 -20.98
CA ALA A 797 -43.93 -32.05 -22.21
C ALA A 797 -45.13 -31.12 -22.44
N VAL A 798 -45.55 -30.42 -21.39
CA VAL A 798 -46.65 -29.45 -21.44
C VAL A 798 -46.33 -28.21 -20.63
N ASN A 799 -46.78 -27.08 -21.13
CA ASN A 799 -46.66 -25.80 -20.41
C ASN A 799 -47.46 -25.85 -19.10
N PRO A 800 -46.83 -25.73 -17.92
CA PRO A 800 -47.50 -25.88 -16.64
C PRO A 800 -48.57 -24.81 -16.35
N VAL A 801 -48.54 -23.69 -17.07
CA VAL A 801 -49.53 -22.62 -16.94
C VAL A 801 -50.76 -22.87 -17.79
N THR A 802 -50.55 -23.33 -19.03
CA THR A 802 -51.66 -23.52 -20.00
C THR A 802 -52.17 -24.94 -20.07
N GLY A 803 -51.38 -25.93 -19.58
CA GLY A 803 -51.69 -27.36 -19.69
C GLY A 803 -51.64 -27.92 -21.13
N LYS A 804 -51.10 -27.16 -22.08
CA LYS A 804 -50.99 -27.56 -23.49
C LYS A 804 -49.57 -27.92 -23.85
N PRO A 805 -49.33 -28.84 -24.82
CA PRO A 805 -48.01 -29.06 -25.38
C PRO A 805 -47.40 -27.77 -25.92
N TYR A 806 -46.08 -27.67 -25.89
CA TYR A 806 -45.35 -26.59 -26.54
C TYR A 806 -45.43 -26.75 -28.07
N ALA A 807 -45.46 -25.65 -28.79
CA ALA A 807 -45.29 -25.66 -30.23
C ALA A 807 -43.75 -25.68 -30.52
N PRO A 808 -43.29 -26.46 -31.49
CA PRO A 808 -41.90 -26.45 -31.92
C PRO A 808 -41.48 -25.04 -32.33
N GLU A 809 -40.30 -24.61 -31.90
CA GLU A 809 -39.73 -23.34 -32.23
C GLU A 809 -38.32 -23.56 -32.81
N HIS A 810 -38.25 -23.56 -34.15
CA HIS A 810 -37.01 -23.83 -34.88
C HIS A 810 -36.26 -22.52 -35.19
N VAL A 811 -35.02 -22.45 -34.75
CA VAL A 811 -34.08 -21.35 -35.06
C VAL A 811 -32.83 -21.93 -35.72
N LEU A 812 -32.06 -21.11 -36.38
CA LEU A 812 -30.73 -21.55 -36.88
C LEU A 812 -29.82 -21.87 -35.67
N GLN A 813 -29.29 -23.08 -35.67
CA GLN A 813 -28.43 -23.57 -34.59
C GLN A 813 -27.23 -22.64 -34.39
N ALA A 814 -26.56 -22.22 -35.47
CA ALA A 814 -25.44 -21.32 -35.42
C ALA A 814 -25.76 -19.97 -34.73
N ASP A 815 -26.96 -19.43 -34.98
CA ASP A 815 -27.39 -18.17 -34.36
C ASP A 815 -27.71 -18.37 -32.89
N PHE A 816 -28.42 -19.46 -32.55
CA PHE A 816 -28.72 -19.79 -31.16
C PHE A 816 -27.46 -19.99 -30.32
N ASP A 817 -26.50 -20.78 -30.81
CA ASP A 817 -25.27 -21.09 -30.12
C ASP A 817 -24.38 -19.82 -29.93
N ARG A 818 -24.38 -18.90 -30.93
CA ARG A 818 -23.68 -17.62 -30.81
C ARG A 818 -24.32 -16.70 -29.76
N VAL A 819 -25.67 -16.58 -29.79
CA VAL A 819 -26.39 -15.78 -28.80
C VAL A 819 -26.16 -16.33 -27.40
N LEU A 820 -26.18 -17.66 -27.25
CA LEU A 820 -25.92 -18.33 -25.98
C LEU A 820 -24.49 -18.09 -25.51
N ALA A 821 -23.51 -18.20 -26.42
CA ALA A 821 -22.11 -17.91 -26.12
C ALA A 821 -21.90 -16.45 -25.72
N GLU A 822 -22.54 -15.51 -26.44
CA GLU A 822 -22.46 -14.07 -26.13
C GLU A 822 -23.09 -13.76 -24.76
N PHE A 823 -24.23 -14.37 -24.42
CA PHE A 823 -24.86 -14.21 -23.11
C PHE A 823 -23.96 -14.65 -21.95
N TRP A 824 -23.17 -15.70 -22.15
CA TRP A 824 -22.25 -16.24 -21.15
C TRP A 824 -20.82 -15.69 -21.27
N ALA A 825 -20.53 -14.92 -22.34
CA ALA A 825 -19.22 -14.31 -22.52
C ALA A 825 -19.01 -13.16 -21.55
N ASP A 826 -17.83 -13.13 -20.98
CA ASP A 826 -17.36 -11.98 -20.20
C ASP A 826 -16.79 -10.94 -21.17
N GLY A 827 -17.48 -9.83 -21.34
CA GLY A 827 -17.03 -8.70 -22.17
C GLY A 827 -16.47 -7.54 -21.33
N PRO A 828 -16.19 -6.40 -21.96
CA PRO A 828 -15.89 -5.18 -21.26
C PRO A 828 -16.93 -4.87 -20.18
N ASN A 829 -16.48 -4.47 -18.99
CA ASN A 829 -17.30 -4.29 -17.79
C ASN A 829 -17.92 -5.58 -17.21
N SER A 830 -17.29 -6.73 -17.46
CA SER A 830 -17.71 -7.99 -16.86
C SER A 830 -17.49 -8.00 -15.34
N GLU A 831 -18.48 -8.51 -14.64
CA GLU A 831 -18.41 -8.84 -13.21
C GLU A 831 -17.85 -10.24 -12.94
N THR A 832 -17.22 -10.89 -13.92
CA THR A 832 -16.72 -12.26 -13.92
C THR A 832 -17.83 -13.32 -13.73
N PRO A 833 -17.63 -14.60 -14.06
CA PRO A 833 -18.69 -15.62 -13.98
C PRO A 833 -19.40 -15.72 -12.62
N PRO A 834 -18.73 -15.63 -11.47
CA PRO A 834 -19.43 -15.61 -10.17
C PRO A 834 -20.35 -14.39 -10.00
N GLY A 835 -19.91 -13.20 -10.45
CA GLY A 835 -20.72 -11.98 -10.40
C GLY A 835 -21.92 -12.07 -11.36
N HIS A 836 -21.75 -12.68 -12.54
CA HIS A 836 -22.84 -12.86 -13.50
C HIS A 836 -24.03 -13.62 -12.90
N TRP A 837 -23.79 -14.63 -12.07
CA TRP A 837 -24.86 -15.31 -11.34
C TRP A 837 -25.59 -14.39 -10.37
N ASN A 838 -24.91 -13.39 -9.78
CA ASN A 838 -25.55 -12.38 -8.94
C ASN A 838 -26.39 -11.42 -9.80
N VAL A 839 -25.93 -11.04 -10.99
CA VAL A 839 -26.74 -10.24 -11.95
C VAL A 839 -28.05 -10.95 -12.29
N ILE A 840 -27.99 -12.25 -12.60
CA ILE A 840 -29.17 -13.08 -12.87
C ILE A 840 -30.08 -13.14 -11.63
N ALA A 841 -29.51 -13.36 -10.45
CA ALA A 841 -30.27 -13.39 -9.20
C ALA A 841 -30.97 -12.06 -8.92
N ASN A 842 -30.30 -10.93 -9.21
CA ASN A 842 -30.86 -9.58 -9.11
C ASN A 842 -32.06 -9.40 -10.06
N GLN A 843 -31.92 -9.77 -11.33
CA GLN A 843 -33.00 -9.67 -12.30
C GLN A 843 -34.22 -10.54 -11.90
N VAL A 844 -33.97 -11.75 -11.39
CA VAL A 844 -35.04 -12.62 -10.87
C VAL A 844 -35.70 -11.97 -9.64
N SER A 845 -34.92 -11.49 -8.69
CA SER A 845 -35.41 -10.90 -7.45
C SER A 845 -36.22 -9.62 -7.71
N ASP A 846 -35.81 -8.82 -8.69
CA ASP A 846 -36.46 -7.56 -9.07
C ASP A 846 -37.72 -7.79 -9.94
N SER A 847 -37.99 -9.03 -10.38
CA SER A 847 -39.14 -9.31 -11.23
C SER A 847 -40.48 -9.13 -10.52
N PRO A 848 -41.53 -8.64 -11.21
CA PRO A 848 -42.86 -8.48 -10.61
C PRO A 848 -43.47 -9.81 -10.12
N GLN A 849 -43.06 -10.93 -10.69
CA GLN A 849 -43.51 -12.27 -10.28
C GLN A 849 -42.91 -12.61 -8.91
N MET A 850 -41.64 -12.36 -8.72
CA MET A 850 -40.96 -12.61 -7.44
C MET A 850 -41.41 -11.64 -6.35
N ALA A 851 -41.63 -10.36 -6.67
CA ALA A 851 -42.18 -9.40 -5.74
C ALA A 851 -43.54 -9.84 -5.15
N ARG A 852 -44.42 -10.43 -6.00
CA ARG A 852 -45.69 -11.01 -5.53
C ARG A 852 -45.48 -12.24 -4.64
N ARG A 853 -44.48 -13.05 -4.93
CA ARG A 853 -44.17 -14.28 -4.17
C ARG A 853 -43.52 -13.97 -2.80
N ILE A 854 -42.65 -13.00 -2.75
CA ILE A 854 -42.00 -12.53 -1.52
C ILE A 854 -43.04 -11.88 -0.59
N GLY A 855 -44.06 -11.24 -1.15
CA GLY A 855 -45.08 -10.49 -0.41
C GLY A 855 -44.67 -9.06 -0.10
N ALA A 856 -45.65 -8.22 0.20
CA ALA A 856 -45.45 -6.80 0.46
C ALA A 856 -44.66 -6.59 1.77
N GLY A 857 -43.75 -5.62 1.75
CA GLY A 857 -43.01 -5.13 2.91
C GLY A 857 -41.50 -5.26 2.78
N ALA A 858 -40.82 -4.16 3.12
CA ALA A 858 -39.36 -4.04 3.03
C ALA A 858 -38.60 -5.13 3.84
N GLY A 859 -39.16 -5.57 4.97
CA GLY A 859 -38.57 -6.63 5.77
C GLY A 859 -38.57 -8.00 5.11
N ASN A 860 -39.59 -8.31 4.30
CA ASN A 860 -39.68 -9.57 3.54
C ASN A 860 -38.67 -9.56 2.39
N ARG A 861 -38.56 -8.44 1.67
CA ARG A 861 -37.60 -8.26 0.61
C ARG A 861 -36.17 -8.38 1.14
N LEU A 862 -35.84 -7.68 2.24
CA LEU A 862 -34.52 -7.77 2.85
C LEU A 862 -34.18 -9.20 3.28
N ARG A 863 -35.09 -9.92 3.90
CA ARG A 863 -34.89 -11.33 4.29
C ARG A 863 -34.62 -12.20 3.09
N TRP A 864 -35.37 -12.04 2.02
CA TRP A 864 -35.20 -12.81 0.79
C TRP A 864 -33.83 -12.57 0.17
N ASP A 865 -33.46 -11.32 -0.04
CA ASP A 865 -32.19 -10.98 -0.69
C ASP A 865 -30.97 -11.45 0.12
N VAL A 866 -30.97 -11.29 1.43
CA VAL A 866 -29.89 -11.77 2.31
C VAL A 866 -29.77 -13.30 2.24
N GLN A 867 -30.88 -14.04 2.24
CA GLN A 867 -30.87 -15.50 2.14
C GLN A 867 -30.42 -15.97 0.77
N LEU A 868 -30.89 -15.32 -0.29
CA LEU A 868 -30.53 -15.62 -1.68
C LEU A 868 -29.03 -15.47 -1.89
N TYR A 869 -28.46 -14.31 -1.55
CA TYR A 869 -27.04 -14.06 -1.78
C TYR A 869 -26.15 -14.97 -0.93
N PHE A 870 -26.53 -15.21 0.33
CA PHE A 870 -25.75 -16.11 1.19
C PHE A 870 -25.70 -17.54 0.62
N ALA A 871 -26.81 -18.07 0.17
CA ALA A 871 -26.89 -19.43 -0.40
C ALA A 871 -26.17 -19.49 -1.77
N LEU A 872 -26.44 -18.54 -2.66
CA LEU A 872 -25.85 -18.47 -4.00
C LEU A 872 -24.32 -18.34 -3.90
N ASN A 873 -23.83 -17.37 -3.17
CA ASN A 873 -22.41 -17.05 -3.10
C ASN A 873 -21.63 -18.10 -2.29
N GLY A 874 -22.26 -18.77 -1.33
CA GLY A 874 -21.70 -19.95 -0.69
C GLY A 874 -21.48 -21.11 -1.67
N ALA A 875 -22.46 -21.38 -2.54
CA ALA A 875 -22.34 -22.39 -3.58
C ALA A 875 -21.30 -22.03 -4.65
N LEU A 876 -21.24 -20.77 -5.08
CA LEU A 876 -20.23 -20.27 -6.03
C LEU A 876 -18.82 -20.40 -5.47
N HIS A 877 -18.64 -20.09 -4.20
CA HIS A 877 -17.37 -20.24 -3.51
C HIS A 877 -16.94 -21.72 -3.45
N ASP A 878 -17.84 -22.61 -3.07
CA ASP A 878 -17.58 -24.05 -3.04
C ASP A 878 -17.23 -24.60 -4.43
N ALA A 879 -17.94 -24.15 -5.47
CA ALA A 879 -17.66 -24.53 -6.86
C ALA A 879 -16.25 -24.06 -7.29
N ALA A 880 -15.86 -22.84 -6.94
CA ALA A 880 -14.52 -22.34 -7.24
C ALA A 880 -13.43 -23.14 -6.51
N VAL A 881 -13.62 -23.44 -5.23
CA VAL A 881 -12.67 -24.26 -4.45
C VAL A 881 -12.53 -25.66 -5.02
N ALA A 882 -13.63 -26.30 -5.40
CA ALA A 882 -13.62 -27.63 -5.99
C ALA A 882 -12.94 -27.63 -7.37
N ALA A 883 -13.37 -26.73 -8.27
CA ALA A 883 -12.88 -26.69 -9.65
C ALA A 883 -11.37 -26.38 -9.69
N TRP A 884 -10.90 -25.36 -8.94
CA TRP A 884 -9.49 -24.98 -8.96
C TRP A 884 -8.61 -25.97 -8.22
N GLY A 885 -9.11 -26.62 -7.15
CA GLY A 885 -8.41 -27.72 -6.49
C GLY A 885 -8.16 -28.90 -7.43
N ILE A 886 -9.13 -29.21 -8.30
CA ILE A 886 -9.01 -30.27 -9.32
C ILE A 886 -8.09 -29.80 -10.47
N LYS A 887 -8.28 -28.58 -11.00
CA LYS A 887 -7.42 -27.99 -12.01
C LYS A 887 -5.94 -28.00 -11.56
N ARG A 888 -5.64 -27.60 -10.33
CA ARG A 888 -4.28 -27.60 -9.78
C ARG A 888 -3.67 -28.99 -9.69
N ARG A 889 -4.48 -29.97 -9.45
CA ARG A 889 -4.04 -31.37 -9.31
C ARG A 889 -3.68 -32.01 -10.64
N TYR A 890 -4.48 -31.73 -11.68
CA TYR A 890 -4.35 -32.36 -12.99
C TYR A 890 -3.80 -31.42 -14.08
N GLN A 891 -3.78 -30.13 -13.86
CA GLN A 891 -3.28 -29.01 -14.65
C GLN A 891 -3.81 -28.88 -16.07
#